data_c8ecab71c09493eef97bcfbf775db565
#
_entry.id   c8ecab71c09493eef97bcfbf775db565
#
_cell.length_a   1.000
_cell.length_b   1.000
_cell.length_c   1.000
_cell.angle_alpha   90.00
_cell.angle_beta   90.00
_cell.angle_gamma   90.00
#
_symmetry.space_group_name_H-M   'P 1'
#
loop_
_entity.id
_entity.type
_entity.pdbx_description
1 polymer ?
#
loop_
_entity_poly.entity_id
_entity_poly.type
_entity_poly.pdbx_seq_one_letter_code
_entity_poly.pdbx_strand_id
1 'polypeptide(L)'
;MRHFIDRTAVEPPNSSRCATAVALLVLISPPVHAQPAEGSAAPLDTIQVTGSWLGTGLQNSVKNFAGGRTVVDKEEIEASGATSIGDAMRRIPGVQSTDNSGTAGSAISLNIGVRGLTGRYSPRSTVLLDGIPLAVAPYGQPQLSFAPVSLANIETIDVVRGGGAVRYGPQNVGGIINLTTRSIPTEPGLNGDVTVRHNNFSKGGHNEQYSTMLGTQLDNGLGLALLYSGMTGKEWRAGSDERVNDLALKFRYQLSPTSELYGKLSYFDVKSRTPGGLTVAQYNADPFQNTRPTDYWSGERKGIDVGYLNTISATQEFEIKAFYNDSTRESGLINAANTQITYQPRNYEVTGIEPRYTQRFTLGPTTQDVTVGYRYIRERGNDNSFVQTVATGRIGPTSTFENQTDAHAFYIDDRIAFGNWRVTPGVRFEHIDSARYDVSARRTFDTKNDKSLPTLSIAYLLTKDWTLFANYGTSFGPVQNLQLNSQTPTNPLKPEIAKTTEVGARLKSAGIGAELTAFNLRFDNQILQVPGVIPATFQNIGATEHDGIEAAIDYSFDRDGPLRGLNVYANYTYTRAIQKSGATAGLDVPFYARNTDTIGARYTLSQWSFNLSSTHQSSQFSDLANTVVEPGNATTGRVPGFRLWNVQAAYKLPGKKGHEIVVGLNNLTDKRYYTRNVDGNPGRMVGAPRTAYVQGRFVF
;
A
#
# COMPACT_ATOMS: atom_id res chain seq x y z
N MET A 1 15.48 29.44 -17.45
CA MET A 1 16.60 29.19 -16.52
C MET A 1 16.77 30.24 -15.39
N ARG A 2 15.92 31.28 -15.29
CA ARG A 2 16.02 32.31 -14.24
C ARG A 2 14.89 32.31 -13.19
N HIS A 3 14.01 31.29 -13.13
CA HIS A 3 12.86 31.27 -12.21
C HIS A 3 12.94 30.23 -11.09
N PHE A 4 14.05 29.50 -10.93
CA PHE A 4 14.16 28.39 -9.96
C PHE A 4 15.02 28.70 -8.70
N ILE A 5 15.64 29.87 -8.57
CA ILE A 5 16.62 30.10 -7.49
C ILE A 5 16.06 30.86 -6.29
N ASP A 6 14.84 31.39 -6.32
CA ASP A 6 14.36 32.32 -5.29
C ASP A 6 13.22 31.77 -4.40
N ARG A 7 13.39 30.60 -3.79
CA ARG A 7 12.48 30.08 -2.73
C ARG A 7 13.21 29.34 -1.62
N THR A 8 14.15 30.01 -0.95
CA THR A 8 14.75 29.47 0.30
C THR A 8 14.24 30.16 1.57
N ALA A 9 13.14 30.88 1.54
CA ALA A 9 12.47 31.38 2.73
C ALA A 9 11.14 30.58 2.93
N VAL A 10 11.10 29.72 3.94
CA VAL A 10 9.88 29.11 4.44
C VAL A 10 9.14 30.17 5.25
N GLU A 11 8.28 30.94 4.60
CA GLU A 11 7.25 31.70 5.32
C GLU A 11 6.13 30.73 5.74
N PRO A 12 5.56 30.89 6.95
CA PRO A 12 4.43 30.07 7.36
C PRO A 12 3.23 30.39 6.47
N PRO A 13 2.48 29.38 5.99
CA PRO A 13 1.31 29.65 5.16
C PRO A 13 0.25 30.35 5.99
N ASN A 14 -0.25 31.47 5.49
CA ASN A 14 -1.41 32.17 6.01
C ASN A 14 -2.60 31.21 6.05
N SER A 15 -3.08 30.89 7.23
CA SER A 15 -4.22 30.00 7.54
C SER A 15 -5.59 30.48 6.98
N SER A 16 -5.61 31.66 6.33
CA SER A 16 -6.86 32.28 5.83
C SER A 16 -7.35 31.81 4.47
N ARG A 17 -6.56 31.04 3.70
CA ARG A 17 -6.96 30.60 2.35
C ARG A 17 -7.67 29.24 2.29
N CYS A 18 -7.53 28.39 3.29
CA CYS A 18 -8.27 27.12 3.35
C CYS A 18 -9.69 27.25 3.89
N ALA A 19 -9.96 28.27 4.71
CA ALA A 19 -11.31 28.49 5.24
C ALA A 19 -12.34 28.95 4.19
N THR A 20 -11.90 29.54 3.09
CA THR A 20 -12.79 30.09 2.06
C THR A 20 -13.36 29.00 1.11
N ALA A 21 -12.70 27.87 0.96
CA ALA A 21 -13.20 26.78 0.10
C ALA A 21 -14.32 25.95 0.78
N VAL A 22 -14.32 25.86 2.10
CA VAL A 22 -15.35 25.13 2.85
C VAL A 22 -16.64 25.97 3.00
N ALA A 23 -16.52 27.30 2.99
CA ALA A 23 -17.69 28.20 3.13
C ALA A 23 -18.58 28.30 1.87
N LEU A 24 -18.08 27.93 0.69
CA LEU A 24 -18.84 28.06 -0.56
C LEU A 24 -19.85 26.92 -0.80
N LEU A 25 -19.76 25.81 -0.09
CA LEU A 25 -20.69 24.66 -0.22
C LEU A 25 -21.91 24.75 0.70
N VAL A 26 -21.94 25.69 1.65
CA VAL A 26 -23.04 25.83 2.62
C VAL A 26 -24.15 26.76 2.13
N LEU A 27 -23.99 27.50 1.04
CA LEU A 27 -24.91 28.54 0.60
C LEU A 27 -25.96 28.13 -0.47
N ILE A 28 -26.07 26.84 -0.82
CA ILE A 28 -27.06 26.38 -1.81
C ILE A 28 -27.98 25.33 -1.16
N SER A 29 -28.91 25.74 -0.33
CA SER A 29 -30.07 24.92 0.05
C SER A 29 -31.27 25.80 0.36
N PRO A 30 -32.32 25.83 -0.47
CA PRO A 30 -33.64 26.32 -0.07
C PRO A 30 -34.38 25.24 0.75
N PRO A 31 -35.18 25.59 1.75
CA PRO A 31 -35.96 24.62 2.49
C PRO A 31 -37.16 24.15 1.68
N VAL A 32 -37.21 22.87 1.33
CA VAL A 32 -38.40 22.24 0.75
C VAL A 32 -39.08 21.40 1.81
N HIS A 33 -40.32 21.77 2.13
CA HIS A 33 -41.24 20.94 2.90
C HIS A 33 -41.83 19.90 1.94
N ALA A 34 -41.65 18.62 2.20
CA ALA A 34 -42.33 17.54 1.46
C ALA A 34 -43.31 16.83 2.37
N GLN A 35 -44.55 16.74 1.94
CA GLN A 35 -45.58 15.87 2.49
C GLN A 35 -45.40 14.42 1.99
N PRO A 36 -45.81 13.38 2.77
CA PRO A 36 -45.59 11.99 2.35
C PRO A 36 -46.63 11.53 1.35
N ALA A 37 -46.18 10.88 0.30
CA ALA A 37 -47.02 10.10 -0.59
C ALA A 37 -46.85 8.60 -0.28
N GLU A 38 -47.91 7.96 0.15
CA GLU A 38 -48.01 6.50 0.29
C GLU A 38 -47.99 5.82 -1.09
N GLY A 39 -47.09 4.88 -1.25
CA GLY A 39 -47.00 4.02 -2.45
C GLY A 39 -45.88 3.01 -2.30
N SER A 40 -46.20 1.88 -1.64
CA SER A 40 -45.28 0.76 -1.39
C SER A 40 -44.82 0.11 -2.70
N ALA A 41 -43.60 0.41 -3.13
CA ALA A 41 -42.79 -0.50 -3.92
C ALA A 41 -41.70 -1.05 -2.99
N ALA A 42 -41.59 -2.38 -2.87
CA ALA A 42 -40.52 -3.03 -2.12
C ALA A 42 -39.17 -2.49 -2.60
N PRO A 43 -38.26 -2.08 -1.69
CA PRO A 43 -36.94 -1.67 -2.11
C PRO A 43 -36.27 -2.90 -2.75
N LEU A 44 -35.94 -2.78 -4.02
CA LEU A 44 -34.91 -3.61 -4.63
C LEU A 44 -33.68 -3.42 -3.77
N ASP A 45 -33.13 -4.52 -3.22
CA ASP A 45 -31.84 -4.49 -2.55
C ASP A 45 -30.87 -3.70 -3.42
N THR A 46 -30.48 -2.56 -2.93
CA THR A 46 -29.48 -1.73 -3.61
C THR A 46 -28.22 -2.57 -3.69
N ILE A 47 -27.93 -3.13 -4.86
CA ILE A 47 -26.67 -3.81 -5.11
C ILE A 47 -25.63 -2.75 -4.89
N GLN A 48 -24.96 -2.82 -3.75
CA GLN A 48 -23.79 -1.99 -3.47
C GLN A 48 -22.69 -2.48 -4.41
N VAL A 49 -22.67 -1.94 -5.62
CA VAL A 49 -21.59 -2.16 -6.58
C VAL A 49 -20.41 -1.28 -6.17
N THR A 50 -19.82 -1.60 -5.05
CA THR A 50 -18.38 -1.39 -4.91
C THR A 50 -17.78 -2.37 -5.92
N GLY A 51 -17.30 -1.87 -7.05
CA GLY A 51 -16.72 -2.70 -8.08
C GLY A 51 -15.68 -3.61 -7.44
N SER A 52 -16.03 -4.87 -7.23
CA SER A 52 -15.10 -5.82 -6.62
C SER A 52 -13.91 -5.90 -7.54
N TRP A 53 -12.77 -5.35 -7.12
CA TRP A 53 -11.54 -5.36 -7.93
C TRP A 53 -11.15 -6.77 -8.39
N LEU A 54 -11.55 -7.80 -7.64
CA LEU A 54 -11.43 -9.21 -8.01
C LEU A 54 -12.61 -9.73 -8.84
N GLY A 55 -13.61 -8.90 -9.15
CA GLY A 55 -14.85 -9.25 -9.84
C GLY A 55 -16.00 -9.61 -8.88
N THR A 56 -17.20 -9.82 -9.41
CA THR A 56 -18.43 -10.10 -8.66
C THR A 56 -18.62 -11.58 -8.37
N GLY A 57 -19.48 -11.91 -7.41
CA GLY A 57 -19.95 -13.26 -7.09
C GLY A 57 -19.42 -13.85 -5.79
N LEU A 58 -20.07 -14.89 -5.32
CA LEU A 58 -19.77 -15.60 -4.05
C LEU A 58 -18.36 -16.16 -3.97
N GLN A 59 -17.76 -16.51 -5.10
CA GLN A 59 -16.39 -17.05 -5.17
C GLN A 59 -15.33 -16.01 -4.83
N ASN A 60 -15.66 -14.72 -4.88
CA ASN A 60 -14.76 -13.62 -4.51
C ASN A 60 -14.85 -13.21 -3.05
N SER A 61 -15.79 -13.76 -2.30
CA SER A 61 -15.81 -13.55 -0.85
C SER A 61 -14.54 -14.13 -0.22
N VAL A 62 -14.04 -13.51 0.85
CA VAL A 62 -12.88 -14.02 1.60
C VAL A 62 -13.08 -15.49 1.98
N LYS A 63 -14.29 -15.86 2.37
CA LYS A 63 -14.65 -17.24 2.76
C LYS A 63 -14.39 -18.26 1.65
N ASN A 64 -14.76 -17.94 0.41
CA ASN A 64 -14.71 -18.86 -0.73
C ASN A 64 -13.46 -18.66 -1.61
N PHE A 65 -12.61 -17.72 -1.27
CA PHE A 65 -11.40 -17.44 -2.05
C PHE A 65 -10.39 -18.58 -1.92
N ALA A 66 -9.89 -19.07 -3.05
CA ALA A 66 -8.92 -20.16 -3.10
C ALA A 66 -7.49 -19.64 -2.98
N GLY A 67 -7.11 -19.17 -1.79
CA GLY A 67 -5.78 -18.64 -1.51
C GLY A 67 -5.75 -17.85 -0.20
N GLY A 68 -4.55 -17.42 0.21
CA GLY A 68 -4.37 -16.54 1.35
C GLY A 68 -4.92 -15.14 1.06
N ARG A 69 -5.99 -14.72 1.73
CA ARG A 69 -6.59 -13.39 1.58
C ARG A 69 -7.02 -12.82 2.92
N THR A 70 -6.62 -11.61 3.18
CA THR A 70 -6.99 -10.84 4.38
C THR A 70 -7.55 -9.49 3.99
N VAL A 71 -8.70 -9.13 4.55
CA VAL A 71 -9.28 -7.80 4.42
C VAL A 71 -9.30 -7.18 5.81
N VAL A 72 -8.72 -5.99 5.92
CA VAL A 72 -8.75 -5.14 7.13
C VAL A 72 -9.66 -3.97 6.82
N ASP A 73 -10.75 -3.84 7.54
CA ASP A 73 -11.70 -2.76 7.36
C ASP A 73 -11.35 -1.51 8.17
N LYS A 74 -12.09 -0.43 7.93
CA LYS A 74 -11.87 0.87 8.58
C LYS A 74 -11.96 0.78 10.11
N GLU A 75 -12.91 0.00 10.65
CA GLU A 75 -13.07 -0.17 12.10
C GLU A 75 -11.84 -0.85 12.72
N GLU A 76 -11.30 -1.85 12.05
CA GLU A 76 -10.07 -2.52 12.48
C GLU A 76 -8.85 -1.61 12.37
N ILE A 77 -8.75 -0.80 11.30
CA ILE A 77 -7.70 0.20 11.11
C ILE A 77 -7.74 1.21 12.27
N GLU A 78 -8.90 1.81 12.56
CA GLU A 78 -9.09 2.81 13.62
C GLU A 78 -8.82 2.21 15.01
N ALA A 79 -9.32 1.01 15.28
CA ALA A 79 -9.09 0.31 16.54
C ALA A 79 -7.61 -0.09 16.75
N SER A 80 -6.81 -0.16 15.70
CA SER A 80 -5.38 -0.49 15.84
C SER A 80 -4.53 0.62 16.42
N GLY A 81 -5.02 1.87 16.37
CA GLY A 81 -4.23 3.05 16.68
C GLY A 81 -3.14 3.36 15.65
N ALA A 82 -3.20 2.71 14.46
CA ALA A 82 -2.25 2.92 13.38
C ALA A 82 -2.20 4.39 12.96
N THR A 83 -1.00 4.86 12.65
CA THR A 83 -0.74 6.22 12.17
C THR A 83 -0.36 6.25 10.69
N SER A 84 -0.02 5.09 10.12
CA SER A 84 0.36 4.92 8.73
C SER A 84 -0.21 3.63 8.15
N ILE A 85 -0.24 3.54 6.81
CA ILE A 85 -0.64 2.30 6.10
C ILE A 85 0.28 1.14 6.50
N GLY A 86 1.59 1.38 6.63
CA GLY A 86 2.55 0.37 7.08
C GLY A 86 2.22 -0.18 8.46
N ASP A 87 1.77 0.66 9.40
CA ASP A 87 1.35 0.21 10.75
C ASP A 87 0.10 -0.67 10.69
N ALA A 88 -0.91 -0.25 9.90
CA ALA A 88 -2.13 -1.03 9.73
C ALA A 88 -1.84 -2.41 9.13
N MET A 89 -0.89 -2.49 8.19
CA MET A 89 -0.52 -3.73 7.51
C MET A 89 0.26 -4.73 8.37
N ARG A 90 0.91 -4.30 9.46
CA ARG A 90 1.60 -5.23 10.39
C ARG A 90 0.67 -6.27 11.01
N ARG A 91 -0.63 -6.07 10.95
CA ARG A 91 -1.65 -7.02 11.44
C ARG A 91 -1.97 -8.12 10.42
N ILE A 92 -1.49 -8.03 9.19
CA ILE A 92 -1.77 -8.98 8.13
C ILE A 92 -0.70 -10.05 8.10
N PRO A 93 -1.04 -11.35 8.21
CA PRO A 93 -0.06 -12.43 8.11
C PRO A 93 0.76 -12.33 6.82
N GLY A 94 2.06 -12.62 6.89
CA GLY A 94 2.95 -12.59 5.74
C GLY A 94 3.40 -11.21 5.29
N VAL A 95 2.84 -10.13 5.83
CA VAL A 95 3.19 -8.75 5.48
C VAL A 95 4.15 -8.14 6.51
N GLN A 96 5.21 -7.53 6.03
CA GLN A 96 6.19 -6.80 6.84
C GLN A 96 6.40 -5.38 6.29
N SER A 97 6.39 -4.40 7.15
CA SER A 97 6.88 -3.07 6.81
C SER A 97 8.40 -3.05 7.00
N THR A 98 9.13 -2.82 5.92
CA THR A 98 10.60 -2.84 5.89
C THR A 98 11.12 -1.45 5.56
N ASP A 99 11.25 -0.66 6.57
CA ASP A 99 11.60 0.75 6.42
C ASP A 99 13.11 0.92 6.23
N ASN A 100 13.59 0.68 5.01
CA ASN A 100 15.01 0.73 4.65
C ASN A 100 15.37 1.88 3.69
N SER A 101 14.49 2.87 3.54
CA SER A 101 14.59 3.92 2.53
C SER A 101 14.98 5.28 3.08
N GLY A 102 15.45 5.50 4.23
CA GLY A 102 15.78 6.83 4.77
C GLY A 102 14.59 7.78 5.00
N THR A 103 13.40 7.35 4.62
CA THR A 103 12.12 8.03 4.86
C THR A 103 11.32 7.33 5.94
N ALA A 104 11.99 6.52 6.78
CA ALA A 104 11.38 5.75 7.84
C ALA A 104 10.57 6.63 8.80
N GLY A 105 9.30 6.26 8.98
CA GLY A 105 8.33 7.04 9.74
C GLY A 105 7.59 8.11 8.94
N SER A 106 8.09 8.51 7.78
CA SER A 106 7.46 9.50 6.92
C SER A 106 6.28 8.95 6.12
N ALA A 107 5.24 9.76 5.93
CA ALA A 107 4.09 9.45 5.09
C ALA A 107 4.40 9.44 3.59
N ILE A 108 5.60 9.85 3.16
CA ILE A 108 5.93 9.94 1.73
C ILE A 108 6.11 8.56 1.08
N SER A 109 6.52 7.55 1.83
CA SER A 109 6.84 6.23 1.27
C SER A 109 6.10 5.09 1.94
N LEU A 110 5.91 4.00 1.18
CA LEU A 110 5.31 2.76 1.65
C LEU A 110 6.22 1.58 1.29
N ASN A 111 7.06 1.15 2.22
CA ASN A 111 7.95 0.00 2.03
C ASN A 111 7.33 -1.24 2.67
N ILE A 112 6.80 -2.13 1.84
CA ILE A 112 6.12 -3.35 2.26
C ILE A 112 6.78 -4.55 1.60
N GLY A 113 7.01 -5.59 2.39
CA GLY A 113 7.41 -6.89 1.92
C GLY A 113 6.35 -7.94 2.23
N VAL A 114 6.15 -8.88 1.32
CA VAL A 114 5.26 -10.02 1.52
C VAL A 114 6.09 -11.30 1.43
N ARG A 115 5.96 -12.22 2.42
CA ARG A 115 6.64 -13.52 2.42
C ARG A 115 8.16 -13.44 2.24
N GLY A 116 8.81 -12.48 2.91
CA GLY A 116 10.25 -12.27 2.80
C GLY A 116 10.73 -11.64 1.50
N LEU A 117 9.81 -11.23 0.63
CA LEU A 117 10.11 -10.47 -0.57
C LEU A 117 10.23 -9.00 -0.23
N THR A 118 11.40 -8.58 0.15
CA THR A 118 11.67 -7.20 0.52
C THR A 118 12.65 -6.61 -0.46
N GLY A 119 12.49 -5.36 -0.77
CA GLY A 119 13.39 -4.66 -1.64
C GLY A 119 12.87 -3.29 -1.97
N ARG A 120 13.68 -2.30 -1.67
CA ARG A 120 13.34 -0.90 -1.91
C ARG A 120 13.04 -0.60 -3.37
N TYR A 121 13.84 -1.15 -4.28
CA TYR A 121 13.73 -0.87 -5.72
C TYR A 121 12.83 -1.85 -6.47
N SER A 122 12.36 -2.90 -5.81
CA SER A 122 11.44 -3.87 -6.39
C SER A 122 10.53 -4.40 -5.28
N PRO A 123 9.36 -3.79 -5.04
CA PRO A 123 8.45 -4.16 -3.95
C PRO A 123 7.92 -5.60 -4.11
N ARG A 124 7.96 -6.13 -5.33
CA ARG A 124 7.50 -7.49 -5.69
C ARG A 124 6.06 -7.80 -5.27
N SER A 125 5.31 -6.75 -4.97
CA SER A 125 3.87 -6.80 -4.74
C SER A 125 3.22 -5.68 -5.53
N THR A 126 2.12 -5.98 -6.22
CA THR A 126 1.33 -4.95 -6.90
C THR A 126 0.49 -4.22 -5.86
N VAL A 127 0.72 -2.93 -5.67
CA VAL A 127 -0.11 -2.11 -4.79
C VAL A 127 -1.04 -1.24 -5.63
N LEU A 128 -2.33 -1.30 -5.30
CA LEU A 128 -3.41 -0.63 -6.00
C LEU A 128 -4.12 0.35 -5.07
N LEU A 129 -4.68 1.41 -5.64
CA LEU A 129 -5.66 2.30 -5.02
C LEU A 129 -6.95 2.26 -5.85
N ASP A 130 -8.03 1.76 -5.29
CA ASP A 130 -9.31 1.52 -6.00
C ASP A 130 -9.14 0.66 -7.27
N GLY A 131 -8.22 -0.33 -7.24
CA GLY A 131 -7.90 -1.20 -8.36
C GLY A 131 -6.95 -0.63 -9.41
N ILE A 132 -6.45 0.61 -9.23
CA ILE A 132 -5.50 1.30 -10.12
C ILE A 132 -4.10 1.25 -9.50
N PRO A 133 -3.01 0.98 -10.27
CA PRO A 133 -1.67 0.94 -9.73
C PRO A 133 -1.27 2.23 -9.00
N LEU A 134 -0.78 2.08 -7.75
CA LEU A 134 -0.40 3.19 -6.90
C LEU A 134 0.97 3.79 -7.26
N ALA A 135 1.90 2.96 -7.74
CA ALA A 135 3.25 3.39 -8.08
C ALA A 135 3.28 4.49 -9.16
N VAL A 136 4.29 5.35 -9.11
CA VAL A 136 4.45 6.47 -10.07
C VAL A 136 4.65 6.00 -11.51
N ALA A 137 5.26 4.83 -11.70
CA ALA A 137 5.36 4.12 -12.97
C ALA A 137 5.36 2.61 -12.67
N PRO A 138 4.21 1.93 -12.76
CA PRO A 138 4.01 0.55 -12.30
C PRO A 138 4.97 -0.48 -12.90
N TYR A 139 5.42 -0.26 -14.13
CA TYR A 139 6.38 -1.13 -14.83
C TYR A 139 7.81 -0.63 -14.69
N GLY A 140 8.05 0.66 -14.97
CA GLY A 140 9.38 1.26 -15.04
C GLY A 140 9.95 1.68 -13.69
N GLN A 141 9.11 2.14 -12.74
CA GLN A 141 9.48 2.52 -11.37
C GLN A 141 8.40 2.08 -10.35
N PRO A 142 8.28 0.78 -10.07
CA PRO A 142 7.25 0.26 -9.18
C PRO A 142 7.51 0.56 -7.70
N GLN A 143 8.67 1.11 -7.34
CA GLN A 143 9.01 1.41 -5.96
C GLN A 143 8.09 2.47 -5.36
N LEU A 144 7.61 2.22 -4.15
CA LEU A 144 6.76 3.12 -3.40
C LEU A 144 7.56 4.06 -2.47
N SER A 145 8.67 4.61 -2.98
CA SER A 145 9.38 5.71 -2.31
C SER A 145 8.59 7.03 -2.35
N PHE A 146 7.51 7.05 -3.12
CA PHE A 146 6.41 7.99 -3.07
C PHE A 146 5.11 7.19 -3.19
N ALA A 147 4.29 7.21 -2.14
CA ALA A 147 3.02 6.50 -2.04
C ALA A 147 1.88 7.53 -1.82
N PRO A 148 1.25 8.01 -2.88
CA PRO A 148 0.30 9.13 -2.83
C PRO A 148 -1.06 8.72 -2.29
N VAL A 149 -1.12 8.37 -1.02
CA VAL A 149 -2.36 8.00 -0.30
C VAL A 149 -2.19 8.14 1.21
N SER A 150 -3.21 8.65 1.88
CA SER A 150 -3.28 8.77 3.35
C SER A 150 -4.18 7.70 3.95
N LEU A 151 -3.77 7.13 5.09
CA LEU A 151 -4.54 6.09 5.79
C LEU A 151 -5.97 6.54 6.13
N ALA A 152 -6.18 7.80 6.48
CA ALA A 152 -7.49 8.33 6.86
C ALA A 152 -8.54 8.32 5.73
N ASN A 153 -8.08 8.30 4.45
CA ASN A 153 -8.94 8.18 3.27
C ASN A 153 -9.24 6.72 2.88
N ILE A 154 -8.65 5.73 3.58
CA ILE A 154 -8.83 4.30 3.27
C ILE A 154 -10.03 3.72 4.02
N GLU A 155 -10.85 2.97 3.31
CA GLU A 155 -11.97 2.17 3.82
C GLU A 155 -11.53 0.74 4.14
N THR A 156 -10.79 0.11 3.20
CA THR A 156 -10.31 -1.26 3.37
C THR A 156 -8.90 -1.44 2.82
N ILE A 157 -8.16 -2.35 3.45
CA ILE A 157 -6.89 -2.88 2.95
C ILE A 157 -7.14 -4.36 2.65
N ASP A 158 -7.14 -4.72 1.36
CA ASP A 158 -7.38 -6.08 0.89
C ASP A 158 -6.09 -6.67 0.33
N VAL A 159 -5.59 -7.72 0.96
CA VAL A 159 -4.32 -8.37 0.61
C VAL A 159 -4.57 -9.79 0.14
N VAL A 160 -4.29 -10.03 -1.13
CA VAL A 160 -4.21 -11.36 -1.73
C VAL A 160 -2.74 -11.75 -1.81
N ARG A 161 -2.36 -12.79 -1.09
CA ARG A 161 -0.98 -13.29 -1.06
C ARG A 161 -0.76 -14.33 -2.15
N GLY A 162 0.47 -14.41 -2.66
CA GLY A 162 0.84 -15.36 -3.72
C GLY A 162 0.32 -15.00 -5.12
N GLY A 163 0.59 -15.87 -6.09
CA GLY A 163 0.33 -15.65 -7.52
C GLY A 163 -1.09 -15.93 -8.01
N GLY A 164 -2.09 -16.05 -7.14
CA GLY A 164 -3.42 -16.56 -7.47
C GLY A 164 -4.36 -15.62 -8.25
N ALA A 165 -3.95 -14.40 -8.58
CA ALA A 165 -4.81 -13.45 -9.28
C ALA A 165 -4.19 -13.01 -10.62
N VAL A 166 -4.72 -13.52 -11.73
CA VAL A 166 -4.25 -13.20 -13.10
C VAL A 166 -4.59 -11.78 -13.56
N ARG A 167 -5.58 -11.16 -12.93
CA ARG A 167 -6.14 -9.88 -13.39
C ARG A 167 -5.19 -8.70 -13.21
N TYR A 168 -4.28 -8.78 -12.26
CA TYR A 168 -3.38 -7.69 -11.89
C TYR A 168 -1.91 -8.12 -11.97
N GLY A 169 -1.07 -7.20 -12.40
CA GLY A 169 0.37 -7.29 -12.56
C GLY A 169 0.92 -5.94 -13.00
N PRO A 170 2.19 -5.83 -13.26
CA PRO A 170 3.29 -6.73 -12.92
C PRO A 170 3.69 -6.64 -11.44
N GLN A 171 4.82 -7.23 -11.05
CA GLN A 171 5.35 -7.20 -9.67
C GLN A 171 4.47 -7.92 -8.64
N ASN A 172 3.57 -8.82 -9.06
CA ASN A 172 2.66 -9.54 -8.18
C ASN A 172 3.26 -10.84 -7.59
N VAL A 173 4.58 -10.91 -7.44
CA VAL A 173 5.30 -12.08 -6.91
C VAL A 173 4.89 -12.41 -5.48
N GLY A 174 4.83 -11.42 -4.61
CA GLY A 174 4.34 -11.55 -3.23
C GLY A 174 2.82 -11.51 -3.12
N GLY A 175 2.15 -11.03 -4.17
CA GLY A 175 0.71 -10.86 -4.21
C GLY A 175 0.26 -9.46 -4.58
N ILE A 176 -0.99 -9.16 -4.26
CA ILE A 176 -1.64 -7.90 -4.60
C ILE A 176 -2.21 -7.28 -3.33
N ILE A 177 -1.98 -6.00 -3.16
CA ILE A 177 -2.50 -5.18 -2.06
C ILE A 177 -3.39 -4.12 -2.68
N ASN A 178 -4.69 -4.15 -2.40
CA ASN A 178 -5.61 -3.11 -2.85
C ASN A 178 -6.06 -2.26 -1.67
N LEU A 179 -5.80 -0.98 -1.76
CA LEU A 179 -6.28 0.05 -0.85
C LEU A 179 -7.56 0.61 -1.45
N THR A 180 -8.69 0.47 -0.76
CA THR A 180 -9.95 1.03 -1.23
C THR A 180 -10.23 2.32 -0.47
N THR A 181 -10.50 3.40 -1.19
CA THR A 181 -10.87 4.69 -0.57
C THR A 181 -12.31 4.66 -0.08
N ARG A 182 -12.62 5.51 0.91
CA ARG A 182 -13.94 5.62 1.54
C ARG A 182 -15.06 5.75 0.49
N SER A 183 -16.13 5.02 0.71
CA SER A 183 -17.25 4.89 -0.23
C SER A 183 -18.16 6.12 -0.23
N ILE A 184 -18.82 6.38 -1.36
CA ILE A 184 -19.89 7.38 -1.46
C ILE A 184 -21.06 6.88 -0.60
N PRO A 185 -21.62 7.69 0.32
CA PRO A 185 -22.80 7.33 1.10
C PRO A 185 -23.99 6.99 0.20
N THR A 186 -24.75 6.00 0.64
CA THR A 186 -25.99 5.57 -0.07
C THR A 186 -27.25 6.20 0.51
N GLU A 187 -27.16 6.78 1.71
CA GLU A 187 -28.27 7.44 2.37
C GLU A 187 -28.52 8.83 1.79
N PRO A 188 -29.81 9.24 1.66
CA PRO A 188 -30.15 10.60 1.22
C PRO A 188 -29.62 11.66 2.20
N GLY A 189 -29.39 12.86 1.67
CA GLY A 189 -28.89 13.99 2.47
C GLY A 189 -27.36 14.01 2.59
N LEU A 190 -26.88 15.00 3.31
CA LEU A 190 -25.44 15.15 3.55
C LEU A 190 -25.02 14.24 4.72
N ASN A 191 -24.11 13.32 4.43
CA ASN A 191 -23.53 12.38 5.37
C ASN A 191 -22.03 12.56 5.43
N GLY A 192 -21.43 12.40 6.60
CA GLY A 192 -19.98 12.50 6.69
C GLY A 192 -19.45 12.55 8.10
N ASP A 193 -18.15 12.77 8.19
CA ASP A 193 -17.44 12.97 9.43
C ASP A 193 -16.25 13.91 9.27
N VAL A 194 -15.86 14.49 10.40
CA VAL A 194 -14.59 15.20 10.59
C VAL A 194 -13.84 14.53 11.71
N THR A 195 -12.58 14.22 11.48
CA THR A 195 -11.68 13.64 12.50
C THR A 195 -10.47 14.53 12.67
N VAL A 196 -10.09 14.81 13.92
CA VAL A 196 -8.85 15.51 14.29
C VAL A 196 -8.12 14.64 15.30
N ARG A 197 -6.84 14.41 15.08
CA ARG A 197 -5.95 13.64 15.94
C ARG A 197 -4.67 14.43 16.22
N HIS A 198 -4.34 14.58 17.49
CA HIS A 198 -3.06 15.12 17.96
C HIS A 198 -2.19 13.99 18.49
N ASN A 199 -0.97 13.86 17.95
CA ASN A 199 0.04 12.91 18.38
C ASN A 199 1.18 13.67 19.09
N ASN A 200 1.62 13.16 20.24
CA ASN A 200 2.74 13.70 21.01
C ASN A 200 3.77 12.61 21.27
N PHE A 201 4.99 12.83 20.81
CA PHE A 201 6.10 11.87 20.92
C PHE A 201 6.91 12.14 22.19
N SER A 202 7.19 11.12 23.00
CA SER A 202 7.86 11.25 24.30
C SER A 202 9.28 11.84 24.23
N LYS A 203 9.89 11.88 23.05
CA LYS A 203 11.25 12.43 22.82
C LYS A 203 11.27 13.77 22.11
N GLY A 204 10.12 14.39 22.02
CA GLY A 204 9.90 15.67 21.33
C GLY A 204 9.23 15.49 19.97
N GLY A 205 8.68 16.56 19.46
CA GLY A 205 7.82 16.58 18.29
C GLY A 205 6.36 16.26 18.62
N HIS A 206 5.50 16.75 17.78
CA HIS A 206 4.07 16.49 17.74
C HIS A 206 3.57 16.73 16.33
N ASN A 207 2.51 16.07 15.96
CA ASN A 207 1.81 16.34 14.71
C ASN A 207 0.29 16.26 14.88
N GLU A 208 -0.39 16.99 14.02
CA GLU A 208 -1.82 16.97 13.83
C GLU A 208 -2.16 16.22 12.56
N GLN A 209 -3.09 15.28 12.68
CA GLN A 209 -3.73 14.59 11.56
C GLN A 209 -5.20 15.00 11.55
N TYR A 210 -5.71 15.34 10.40
CA TYR A 210 -7.10 15.72 10.23
C TYR A 210 -7.65 15.09 8.95
N SER A 211 -8.93 14.72 9.00
CA SER A 211 -9.62 14.21 7.83
C SER A 211 -11.09 14.60 7.85
N THR A 212 -11.67 14.69 6.68
CA THR A 212 -13.10 14.83 6.48
C THR A 212 -13.56 13.98 5.31
N MET A 213 -14.74 13.45 5.45
CA MET A 213 -15.49 12.86 4.36
C MET A 213 -16.88 13.50 4.36
N LEU A 214 -17.26 14.02 3.21
CA LEU A 214 -18.58 14.57 2.96
C LEU A 214 -19.17 13.88 1.74
N GLY A 215 -20.37 13.37 1.82
CA GLY A 215 -20.98 12.72 0.67
C GLY A 215 -22.50 12.78 0.72
N THR A 216 -23.11 12.58 -0.44
CA THR A 216 -24.54 12.57 -0.64
C THR A 216 -24.94 11.67 -1.79
N GLN A 217 -26.13 11.11 -1.70
CA GLN A 217 -26.83 10.46 -2.77
C GLN A 217 -28.04 11.33 -3.17
N LEU A 218 -28.07 11.78 -4.42
CA LEU A 218 -29.16 12.59 -4.95
C LEU A 218 -30.24 11.70 -5.60
N ASP A 219 -31.48 12.20 -5.64
CA ASP A 219 -32.64 11.46 -6.19
C ASP A 219 -32.51 11.14 -7.69
N ASN A 220 -31.69 11.89 -8.42
CA ASN A 220 -31.43 11.66 -9.84
C ASN A 220 -30.39 10.55 -10.12
N GLY A 221 -29.99 9.79 -9.08
CA GLY A 221 -29.02 8.71 -9.21
C GLY A 221 -27.54 9.15 -9.14
N LEU A 222 -27.27 10.44 -8.89
CA LEU A 222 -25.91 10.95 -8.72
C LEU A 222 -25.48 10.87 -7.26
N GLY A 223 -24.45 10.10 -6.98
CA GLY A 223 -23.74 10.07 -5.73
C GLY A 223 -22.44 10.85 -5.81
N LEU A 224 -22.12 11.62 -4.79
CA LEU A 224 -20.89 12.42 -4.69
C LEU A 224 -20.24 12.21 -3.32
N ALA A 225 -18.90 12.20 -3.28
CA ALA A 225 -18.16 12.26 -2.01
C ALA A 225 -16.87 13.07 -2.18
N LEU A 226 -16.63 13.94 -1.20
CA LEU A 226 -15.37 14.64 -1.01
C LEU A 226 -14.61 13.98 0.14
N LEU A 227 -13.39 13.54 -0.12
CA LEU A 227 -12.45 13.04 0.87
C LEU A 227 -11.31 14.03 0.98
N TYR A 228 -10.97 14.41 2.20
CA TYR A 228 -9.78 15.19 2.47
C TYR A 228 -9.10 14.67 3.72
N SER A 229 -7.80 14.49 3.65
CA SER A 229 -6.97 14.27 4.83
C SER A 229 -5.67 15.05 4.75
N GLY A 230 -5.15 15.40 5.91
CA GLY A 230 -3.89 16.12 6.01
C GLY A 230 -3.14 15.76 7.27
N MET A 231 -1.85 16.05 7.23
CA MET A 231 -0.97 15.97 8.38
C MET A 231 -0.02 17.16 8.36
N THR A 232 0.27 17.71 9.53
CA THR A 232 1.29 18.75 9.69
C THR A 232 1.95 18.61 11.04
N GLY A 233 3.24 18.89 11.11
CA GLY A 233 3.99 18.88 12.36
C GLY A 233 5.36 18.29 12.24
N LYS A 234 5.85 17.70 13.34
CA LYS A 234 7.18 17.09 13.45
C LYS A 234 7.03 15.67 13.98
N GLU A 235 7.85 14.79 13.49
CA GLU A 235 8.00 13.45 14.07
C GLU A 235 8.95 13.50 15.28
N TRP A 236 9.39 12.32 15.73
CA TRP A 236 10.17 12.16 16.96
C TRP A 236 11.65 12.52 16.85
N ARG A 237 12.18 12.78 15.64
CA ARG A 237 13.56 13.21 15.46
C ARG A 237 13.65 14.71 15.20
N ALA A 238 14.74 15.33 15.60
CA ALA A 238 14.99 16.73 15.30
C ALA A 238 14.97 16.97 13.77
N GLY A 239 14.31 18.03 13.32
CA GLY A 239 14.23 18.38 11.90
C GLY A 239 13.50 17.37 11.03
N SER A 240 12.45 16.76 11.53
CA SER A 240 11.55 15.83 10.82
C SER A 240 10.21 16.47 10.51
N ASP A 241 10.22 17.72 10.09
CA ASP A 241 8.99 18.44 9.72
C ASP A 241 8.32 17.76 8.53
N GLU A 242 7.00 17.56 8.61
CA GLU A 242 6.22 16.92 7.57
C GLU A 242 4.89 17.63 7.33
N ARG A 243 4.48 17.67 6.08
CA ARG A 243 3.16 18.15 5.66
C ARG A 243 2.62 17.23 4.57
N VAL A 244 1.37 16.81 4.73
CA VAL A 244 0.64 15.99 3.76
C VAL A 244 -0.71 16.64 3.47
N ASN A 245 -1.14 16.61 2.22
CA ASN A 245 -2.50 16.88 1.79
C ASN A 245 -2.93 15.79 0.81
N ASP A 246 -4.08 15.21 1.05
CA ASP A 246 -4.67 14.14 0.21
C ASP A 246 -6.15 14.46 0.00
N LEU A 247 -6.52 14.83 -1.22
CA LEU A 247 -7.84 15.24 -1.63
C LEU A 247 -8.37 14.32 -2.72
N ALA A 248 -9.60 13.85 -2.58
CA ALA A 248 -10.30 13.12 -3.64
C ALA A 248 -11.75 13.55 -3.74
N LEU A 249 -12.22 13.78 -4.96
CA LEU A 249 -13.63 13.97 -5.30
C LEU A 249 -14.09 12.74 -6.07
N LYS A 250 -15.01 11.98 -5.49
CA LYS A 250 -15.60 10.78 -6.08
C LYS A 250 -17.00 11.09 -6.60
N PHE A 251 -17.36 10.47 -7.72
CA PHE A 251 -18.72 10.49 -8.24
C PHE A 251 -19.15 9.08 -8.67
N ARG A 252 -20.44 8.86 -8.63
CA ARG A 252 -21.13 7.69 -9.16
C ARG A 252 -22.46 8.14 -9.74
N TYR A 253 -22.73 7.80 -10.97
CA TYR A 253 -23.98 8.16 -11.64
C TYR A 253 -24.65 6.93 -12.23
N GLN A 254 -25.83 6.61 -11.72
CA GLN A 254 -26.66 5.52 -12.24
C GLN A 254 -27.29 5.95 -13.55
N LEU A 255 -26.78 5.45 -14.69
CA LEU A 255 -27.26 5.75 -16.01
C LEU A 255 -28.56 4.99 -16.35
N SER A 256 -28.68 3.77 -15.83
CA SER A 256 -29.84 2.89 -15.94
C SER A 256 -29.87 1.91 -14.77
N PRO A 257 -30.92 1.12 -14.56
CA PRO A 257 -30.94 0.09 -13.51
C PRO A 257 -29.78 -0.92 -13.60
N THR A 258 -29.13 -1.03 -14.76
CA THR A 258 -28.06 -2.00 -15.01
C THR A 258 -26.72 -1.37 -15.34
N SER A 259 -26.64 -0.04 -15.46
CA SER A 259 -25.39 0.62 -15.86
C SER A 259 -25.05 1.83 -15.00
N GLU A 260 -23.78 1.97 -14.70
CA GLU A 260 -23.24 2.97 -13.81
C GLU A 260 -21.95 3.59 -14.41
N LEU A 261 -21.85 4.90 -14.33
CA LEU A 261 -20.63 5.66 -14.56
C LEU A 261 -20.07 6.11 -13.21
N TYR A 262 -18.80 5.88 -12.95
CA TYR A 262 -18.14 6.27 -11.71
C TYR A 262 -16.75 6.83 -11.97
N GLY A 263 -16.19 7.53 -11.01
CA GLY A 263 -14.83 8.02 -11.13
C GLY A 263 -14.37 8.84 -9.95
N LYS A 264 -13.13 9.31 -10.06
CA LYS A 264 -12.45 10.05 -9.01
C LYS A 264 -11.46 11.06 -9.62
N LEU A 265 -11.48 12.27 -9.08
CA LEU A 265 -10.41 13.24 -9.24
C LEU A 265 -9.59 13.22 -7.94
N SER A 266 -8.27 13.15 -8.03
CA SER A 266 -7.40 13.08 -6.86
C SER A 266 -6.23 14.07 -6.96
N TYR A 267 -5.84 14.58 -5.80
CA TYR A 267 -4.67 15.41 -5.61
C TYR A 267 -3.96 15.03 -4.33
N PHE A 268 -2.67 14.74 -4.40
CA PHE A 268 -1.82 14.43 -3.26
C PHE A 268 -0.56 15.29 -3.28
N ASP A 269 -0.21 15.89 -2.16
CA ASP A 269 1.02 16.68 -1.96
C ASP A 269 1.66 16.29 -0.63
N VAL A 270 2.96 16.03 -0.64
CA VAL A 270 3.73 15.74 0.56
C VAL A 270 5.08 16.43 0.53
N LYS A 271 5.49 16.96 1.68
CA LYS A 271 6.84 17.45 1.92
C LYS A 271 7.31 16.96 3.28
N SER A 272 8.44 16.25 3.30
CA SER A 272 9.00 15.63 4.49
C SER A 272 10.49 15.92 4.58
N ARG A 273 10.95 16.39 5.74
CA ARG A 273 12.37 16.46 6.08
C ARG A 273 12.80 15.13 6.68
N THR A 274 13.99 14.67 6.30
CA THR A 274 14.50 13.36 6.72
C THR A 274 15.82 13.49 7.43
N PRO A 275 15.90 13.17 8.73
CA PRO A 275 17.10 13.39 9.53
C PRO A 275 18.27 12.41 9.24
N GLY A 276 18.12 11.52 8.25
CA GLY A 276 19.14 10.57 7.79
C GLY A 276 19.47 9.43 8.75
N GLY A 277 20.25 8.46 8.26
CA GLY A 277 20.77 7.36 9.07
C GLY A 277 21.89 7.82 10.01
N LEU A 278 22.00 7.14 11.15
CA LEU A 278 23.01 7.41 12.19
C LEU A 278 24.07 6.29 12.21
N THR A 279 25.32 6.68 12.40
CA THR A 279 26.38 5.75 12.76
C THR A 279 26.10 5.12 14.13
N VAL A 280 26.82 4.05 14.48
CA VAL A 280 26.71 3.40 15.81
C VAL A 280 26.99 4.42 16.93
N ALA A 281 28.06 5.19 16.80
CA ALA A 281 28.43 6.21 17.80
C ALA A 281 27.40 7.32 17.94
N GLN A 282 26.89 7.85 16.81
CA GLN A 282 25.84 8.88 16.80
C GLN A 282 24.54 8.37 17.43
N TYR A 283 24.13 7.15 17.08
CA TYR A 283 22.92 6.54 17.64
C TYR A 283 23.02 6.29 19.14
N ASN A 284 24.21 5.89 19.63
CA ASN A 284 24.43 5.67 21.05
C ASN A 284 24.49 6.97 21.85
N ALA A 285 25.01 8.04 21.26
CA ALA A 285 25.06 9.37 21.87
C ALA A 285 23.67 9.99 21.98
N ASP A 286 22.93 10.07 20.87
CA ASP A 286 21.54 10.52 20.81
C ASP A 286 20.84 9.95 19.57
N PRO A 287 19.95 8.95 19.71
CA PRO A 287 19.23 8.36 18.58
C PRO A 287 18.21 9.29 17.93
N PHE A 288 17.87 10.41 18.57
CA PHE A 288 16.89 11.38 18.09
C PHE A 288 17.49 12.61 17.41
N GLN A 289 18.82 12.70 17.36
CA GLN A 289 19.53 13.79 16.69
C GLN A 289 19.31 13.81 15.19
N ASN A 290 19.47 14.99 14.57
CA ASN A 290 19.50 15.18 13.14
C ASN A 290 20.94 15.42 12.67
N THR A 291 21.47 14.54 11.82
CA THR A 291 22.80 14.68 11.21
C THR A 291 22.72 15.17 9.75
N ARG A 292 21.50 15.40 9.24
CA ARG A 292 21.20 15.76 7.85
C ARG A 292 20.16 16.88 7.76
N PRO A 293 20.50 18.09 8.24
CA PRO A 293 19.51 19.17 8.40
C PRO A 293 18.92 19.70 7.08
N THR A 294 19.57 19.43 5.95
CA THR A 294 19.13 19.86 4.62
C THR A 294 18.33 18.81 3.87
N ASP A 295 18.35 17.55 4.33
CA ASP A 295 17.72 16.45 3.62
C ASP A 295 16.19 16.54 3.62
N TYR A 296 15.60 16.33 2.44
CA TYR A 296 14.17 16.33 2.27
C TYR A 296 13.73 15.43 1.12
N TRP A 297 12.45 15.07 1.18
CA TRP A 297 11.69 14.47 0.10
C TRP A 297 10.39 15.23 -0.09
N SER A 298 9.95 15.37 -1.33
CA SER A 298 8.65 15.91 -1.67
C SER A 298 8.05 15.17 -2.85
N GLY A 299 6.73 15.21 -2.96
CA GLY A 299 6.02 14.62 -4.08
C GLY A 299 4.65 15.22 -4.25
N GLU A 300 4.19 15.26 -5.49
CA GLU A 300 2.85 15.68 -5.88
C GLU A 300 2.29 14.67 -6.88
N ARG A 301 1.01 14.34 -6.78
CA ARG A 301 0.30 13.56 -7.79
C ARG A 301 -1.07 14.14 -8.05
N LYS A 302 -1.39 14.29 -9.32
CA LYS A 302 -2.72 14.58 -9.84
C LYS A 302 -3.24 13.35 -10.56
N GLY A 303 -4.48 12.98 -10.32
CA GLY A 303 -5.07 11.81 -10.93
C GLY A 303 -6.52 12.03 -11.33
N ILE A 304 -6.89 11.37 -12.42
CA ILE A 304 -8.29 11.20 -12.84
C ILE A 304 -8.48 9.73 -13.20
N ASP A 305 -9.53 9.15 -12.70
CA ASP A 305 -10.02 7.84 -13.14
C ASP A 305 -11.52 7.88 -13.42
N VAL A 306 -11.93 7.12 -14.42
CA VAL A 306 -13.32 6.97 -14.86
C VAL A 306 -13.56 5.51 -15.19
N GLY A 307 -14.67 4.98 -14.71
CA GLY A 307 -15.12 3.63 -14.98
C GLY A 307 -16.57 3.59 -15.42
N TYR A 308 -16.88 2.67 -16.32
CA TYR A 308 -18.24 2.31 -16.71
C TYR A 308 -18.47 0.84 -16.45
N LEU A 309 -19.52 0.55 -15.68
CA LEU A 309 -19.96 -0.81 -15.39
C LEU A 309 -21.35 -1.03 -15.97
N ASN A 310 -21.55 -2.17 -16.61
CA ASN A 310 -22.85 -2.57 -17.15
C ASN A 310 -23.11 -4.05 -16.88
N THR A 311 -24.13 -4.34 -16.06
CA THR A 311 -24.71 -5.67 -15.90
C THR A 311 -25.70 -5.88 -17.03
N ILE A 312 -25.20 -6.28 -18.21
CA ILE A 312 -25.97 -6.43 -19.45
C ILE A 312 -27.14 -7.40 -19.24
N SER A 313 -26.92 -8.46 -18.48
CA SER A 313 -27.91 -9.44 -18.06
C SER A 313 -27.51 -10.12 -16.75
N ALA A 314 -28.32 -11.03 -16.21
CA ALA A 314 -27.97 -11.84 -15.06
C ALA A 314 -26.68 -12.70 -15.25
N THR A 315 -26.28 -12.88 -16.52
CA THR A 315 -25.13 -13.71 -16.91
C THR A 315 -24.00 -12.95 -17.57
N GLN A 316 -24.16 -11.64 -17.82
CA GLN A 316 -23.20 -10.86 -18.59
C GLN A 316 -22.88 -9.54 -17.88
N GLU A 317 -21.61 -9.28 -17.68
CA GLU A 317 -21.10 -8.05 -17.07
C GLU A 317 -19.95 -7.49 -17.93
N PHE A 318 -19.99 -6.21 -18.19
CA PHE A 318 -18.91 -5.48 -18.85
C PHE A 318 -18.46 -4.32 -17.97
N GLU A 319 -17.16 -4.17 -17.80
CA GLU A 319 -16.55 -3.01 -17.13
C GLU A 319 -15.38 -2.49 -17.97
N ILE A 320 -15.25 -1.18 -18.03
CA ILE A 320 -14.08 -0.52 -18.59
C ILE A 320 -13.64 0.59 -17.63
N LYS A 321 -12.35 0.64 -17.34
CA LYS A 321 -11.72 1.72 -16.58
C LYS A 321 -10.67 2.40 -17.42
N ALA A 322 -10.58 3.72 -17.29
CA ALA A 322 -9.51 4.52 -17.84
C ALA A 322 -8.96 5.45 -16.75
N PHE A 323 -7.65 5.66 -16.74
CA PHE A 323 -7.01 6.54 -15.77
C PHE A 323 -5.82 7.28 -16.36
N TYR A 324 -5.57 8.46 -15.78
CA TYR A 324 -4.38 9.26 -16.02
C TYR A 324 -3.84 9.76 -14.69
N ASN A 325 -2.52 9.68 -14.52
CA ASN A 325 -1.82 10.19 -13.35
C ASN A 325 -0.59 10.98 -13.80
N ASP A 326 -0.42 12.17 -13.24
CA ASP A 326 0.78 12.98 -13.34
C ASP A 326 1.41 13.09 -11.96
N SER A 327 2.67 12.65 -11.83
CA SER A 327 3.37 12.58 -10.56
C SER A 327 4.72 13.25 -10.66
N THR A 328 5.03 14.12 -9.71
CA THR A 328 6.38 14.66 -9.49
C THR A 328 6.91 14.16 -8.15
N ARG A 329 8.21 13.95 -8.09
CA ARG A 329 8.91 13.57 -6.86
C ARG A 329 10.30 14.19 -6.86
N GLU A 330 10.70 14.76 -5.75
CA GLU A 330 12.01 15.38 -5.59
C GLU A 330 12.66 14.94 -4.28
N SER A 331 13.98 14.86 -4.28
CA SER A 331 14.78 14.73 -3.06
C SER A 331 16.03 15.62 -3.15
N GLY A 332 16.43 16.19 -2.03
CA GLY A 332 17.72 16.82 -1.84
C GLY A 332 18.43 16.12 -0.69
N LEU A 333 19.53 15.42 -0.97
CA LEU A 333 20.25 14.61 0.01
C LEU A 333 21.71 15.04 0.10
N ILE A 334 22.16 15.44 1.30
CA ILE A 334 23.55 15.83 1.55
C ILE A 334 24.43 14.60 1.72
N ASN A 335 25.65 14.65 1.20
CA ASN A 335 26.63 13.57 1.38
C ASN A 335 27.19 13.52 2.82
N ALA A 336 27.87 12.41 3.18
CA ALA A 336 28.40 12.20 4.53
C ALA A 336 29.39 13.25 5.00
N ALA A 337 30.11 13.89 4.06
CA ALA A 337 31.09 14.95 4.35
C ALA A 337 30.43 16.34 4.50
N ASN A 338 29.12 16.46 4.31
CA ASN A 338 28.37 17.72 4.30
C ASN A 338 28.90 18.76 3.26
N THR A 339 29.45 18.27 2.15
CA THR A 339 30.09 19.14 1.13
C THR A 339 29.24 19.27 -0.15
N GLN A 340 28.34 18.32 -0.39
CA GLN A 340 27.55 18.26 -1.61
C GLN A 340 26.13 17.82 -1.32
N ILE A 341 25.15 18.44 -1.97
CA ILE A 341 23.76 18.05 -1.98
C ILE A 341 23.43 17.49 -3.37
N THR A 342 22.90 16.28 -3.43
CA THR A 342 22.37 15.67 -4.66
C THR A 342 20.88 15.91 -4.73
N TYR A 343 20.43 16.60 -5.77
CA TYR A 343 19.02 16.82 -6.09
C TYR A 343 18.57 15.82 -7.15
N GLN A 344 17.37 15.26 -6.98
CA GLN A 344 16.79 14.26 -7.86
C GLN A 344 15.32 14.58 -8.18
N PRO A 345 15.03 15.64 -8.97
CA PRO A 345 13.68 15.89 -9.44
C PRO A 345 13.30 14.87 -10.54
N ARG A 346 12.12 14.29 -10.41
CA ARG A 346 11.55 13.28 -11.32
C ARG A 346 10.10 13.60 -11.60
N ASN A 347 9.66 13.32 -12.81
CA ASN A 347 8.26 13.39 -13.19
C ASN A 347 7.86 12.16 -13.99
N TYR A 348 6.62 11.72 -13.80
CA TYR A 348 6.05 10.57 -14.50
C TYR A 348 4.59 10.81 -14.83
N GLU A 349 4.23 10.53 -16.07
CA GLU A 349 2.87 10.49 -16.57
C GLU A 349 2.50 9.05 -16.89
N VAL A 350 1.35 8.60 -16.41
CA VAL A 350 0.83 7.24 -16.62
C VAL A 350 -0.59 7.32 -17.13
N THR A 351 -0.84 6.68 -18.27
CA THR A 351 -2.18 6.51 -18.84
C THR A 351 -2.50 5.03 -18.91
N GLY A 352 -3.70 4.63 -18.51
CA GLY A 352 -4.13 3.24 -18.61
C GLY A 352 -5.58 3.09 -19.03
N ILE A 353 -5.88 1.95 -19.66
CA ILE A 353 -7.24 1.53 -20.01
C ILE A 353 -7.38 0.03 -19.77
N GLU A 354 -8.50 -0.37 -19.16
CA GLU A 354 -8.73 -1.73 -18.68
C GLU A 354 -10.18 -2.18 -18.96
N PRO A 355 -10.51 -2.66 -20.18
CA PRO A 355 -11.78 -3.33 -20.42
C PRO A 355 -11.78 -4.75 -19.87
N ARG A 356 -12.93 -5.18 -19.35
CA ARG A 356 -13.19 -6.51 -18.80
C ARG A 356 -14.60 -6.94 -19.13
N TYR A 357 -14.76 -8.22 -19.56
CA TYR A 357 -16.04 -8.84 -19.79
C TYR A 357 -16.13 -10.17 -19.07
N THR A 358 -17.25 -10.43 -18.40
CA THR A 358 -17.55 -11.69 -17.71
C THR A 358 -18.80 -12.30 -18.30
N GLN A 359 -18.71 -13.59 -18.68
CA GLN A 359 -19.83 -14.40 -19.12
C GLN A 359 -20.05 -15.52 -18.15
N ARG A 360 -21.26 -15.61 -17.59
CA ARG A 360 -21.71 -16.70 -16.72
C ARG A 360 -22.58 -17.67 -17.50
N PHE A 361 -22.37 -18.98 -17.34
CA PHE A 361 -23.19 -20.03 -17.95
C PHE A 361 -23.10 -21.34 -17.18
N THR A 362 -24.00 -22.28 -17.49
CA THR A 362 -24.00 -23.63 -16.92
C THR A 362 -23.60 -24.61 -18.00
N LEU A 363 -22.64 -25.49 -17.68
CA LEU A 363 -22.20 -26.59 -18.54
C LEU A 363 -22.31 -27.92 -17.77
N GLY A 364 -23.34 -28.74 -18.07
CA GLY A 364 -23.64 -29.92 -17.29
C GLY A 364 -23.84 -29.58 -15.81
N PRO A 365 -23.11 -30.22 -14.88
CA PRO A 365 -23.26 -29.97 -13.45
C PRO A 365 -22.45 -28.76 -12.95
N THR A 366 -21.75 -28.02 -13.84
CA THR A 366 -20.88 -26.90 -13.48
C THR A 366 -21.52 -25.55 -13.80
N THR A 367 -21.33 -24.58 -12.92
CA THR A 367 -21.52 -23.15 -13.22
C THR A 367 -20.14 -22.55 -13.47
N GLN A 368 -20.03 -21.77 -14.54
CA GLN A 368 -18.78 -21.16 -14.98
C GLN A 368 -18.94 -19.64 -15.10
N ASP A 369 -17.93 -18.88 -14.63
CA ASP A 369 -17.81 -17.43 -14.78
C ASP A 369 -16.52 -17.17 -15.55
N VAL A 370 -16.58 -17.19 -16.87
CA VAL A 370 -15.42 -16.86 -17.73
C VAL A 370 -15.25 -15.35 -17.79
N THR A 371 -14.08 -14.88 -17.39
CA THR A 371 -13.71 -13.46 -17.50
C THR A 371 -12.55 -13.33 -18.46
N VAL A 372 -12.68 -12.43 -19.42
CA VAL A 372 -11.60 -11.95 -20.29
C VAL A 372 -11.35 -10.49 -20.04
N GLY A 373 -10.09 -10.09 -20.04
CA GLY A 373 -9.75 -8.70 -19.84
C GLY A 373 -8.43 -8.33 -20.53
N TYR A 374 -8.30 -7.06 -20.73
CA TYR A 374 -7.12 -6.45 -21.33
C TYR A 374 -6.72 -5.23 -20.52
N ARG A 375 -5.42 -4.96 -20.44
CA ARG A 375 -4.87 -3.75 -19.85
C ARG A 375 -3.80 -3.19 -20.77
N TYR A 376 -3.93 -1.92 -21.09
CA TYR A 376 -2.86 -1.12 -21.67
C TYR A 376 -2.40 -0.08 -20.67
N ILE A 377 -1.09 0.02 -20.46
CA ILE A 377 -0.48 1.09 -19.66
C ILE A 377 0.67 1.69 -20.47
N ARG A 378 0.65 3.01 -20.52
CA ARG A 378 1.73 3.82 -21.09
C ARG A 378 2.33 4.70 -20.00
N GLU A 379 3.65 4.63 -19.87
CA GLU A 379 4.42 5.42 -18.92
C GLU A 379 5.43 6.30 -19.68
N ARG A 380 5.52 7.56 -19.26
CA ARG A 380 6.52 8.53 -19.72
C ARG A 380 7.06 9.26 -18.52
N GLY A 381 8.38 9.49 -18.48
CA GLY A 381 8.93 10.23 -17.35
C GLY A 381 10.39 10.64 -17.55
N ASN A 382 10.83 11.56 -16.71
CA ASN A 382 12.21 12.04 -16.68
C ASN A 382 12.80 11.86 -15.29
N ASP A 383 14.02 11.31 -15.25
CA ASP A 383 14.84 11.28 -14.05
C ASP A 383 15.97 12.31 -14.24
N ASN A 384 15.89 13.40 -13.50
CA ASN A 384 16.97 14.39 -13.47
C ASN A 384 17.78 14.24 -12.19
N SER A 385 19.09 14.52 -12.28
CA SER A 385 19.97 14.58 -11.11
C SER A 385 21.05 15.63 -11.32
N PHE A 386 21.30 16.45 -10.30
CA PHE A 386 22.42 17.39 -10.27
C PHE A 386 22.97 17.52 -8.86
N VAL A 387 24.22 17.99 -8.78
CA VAL A 387 24.93 18.14 -7.50
C VAL A 387 25.22 19.63 -7.24
N GLN A 388 24.92 20.09 -6.05
CA GLN A 388 25.30 21.42 -5.57
C GLN A 388 26.44 21.30 -4.55
N THR A 389 27.51 22.08 -4.75
CA THR A 389 28.58 22.20 -3.76
C THR A 389 28.16 23.17 -2.68
N VAL A 390 28.10 22.71 -1.42
CA VAL A 390 27.57 23.50 -0.29
C VAL A 390 28.36 24.82 -0.06
N ALA A 391 29.68 24.73 -0.06
CA ALA A 391 30.54 25.89 0.24
C ALA A 391 30.42 27.05 -0.76
N THR A 392 30.13 26.76 -2.02
CA THR A 392 30.12 27.77 -3.09
C THR A 392 28.72 27.99 -3.70
N GLY A 393 27.74 27.15 -3.37
CA GLY A 393 26.45 27.15 -4.03
C GLY A 393 26.48 26.71 -5.49
N ARG A 394 27.66 26.34 -6.03
CA ARG A 394 27.82 25.97 -7.44
C ARG A 394 27.06 24.70 -7.77
N ILE A 395 26.25 24.78 -8.81
CA ILE A 395 25.50 23.64 -9.36
C ILE A 395 26.30 23.02 -10.50
N GLY A 396 26.49 21.71 -10.45
CA GLY A 396 27.13 20.91 -11.49
C GLY A 396 26.20 20.64 -12.67
N PRO A 397 26.68 19.91 -13.70
CA PRO A 397 25.85 19.50 -14.84
C PRO A 397 24.65 18.65 -14.38
N THR A 398 23.52 18.81 -15.06
CA THR A 398 22.36 17.95 -14.87
C THR A 398 22.50 16.69 -15.71
N SER A 399 22.37 15.53 -15.08
CA SER A 399 22.16 14.25 -15.76
C SER A 399 20.67 14.06 -15.95
N THR A 400 20.24 13.75 -17.17
CA THR A 400 18.83 13.53 -17.52
C THR A 400 18.68 12.20 -18.21
N PHE A 401 17.71 11.41 -17.71
CA PHE A 401 17.25 10.19 -18.37
C PHE A 401 15.77 10.33 -18.72
N GLU A 402 15.43 10.04 -19.96
CA GLU A 402 14.04 9.96 -20.42
C GLU A 402 13.61 8.49 -20.41
N ASN A 403 12.49 8.21 -19.74
CA ASN A 403 11.97 6.86 -19.55
C ASN A 403 10.65 6.70 -20.31
N GLN A 404 10.50 5.54 -20.94
CA GLN A 404 9.28 5.16 -21.63
C GLN A 404 8.98 3.69 -21.38
N THR A 405 7.70 3.38 -21.12
CA THR A 405 7.20 2.00 -21.09
C THR A 405 5.85 1.95 -21.77
N ASP A 406 5.66 0.99 -22.67
CA ASP A 406 4.37 0.63 -23.25
C ASP A 406 4.12 -0.84 -22.90
N ALA A 407 3.04 -1.11 -22.17
CA ALA A 407 2.74 -2.43 -21.62
C ALA A 407 1.33 -2.88 -22.00
N HIS A 408 1.22 -4.07 -22.55
CA HIS A 408 -0.01 -4.72 -22.93
C HIS A 408 -0.15 -6.01 -22.12
N ALA A 409 -1.29 -6.21 -21.51
CA ALA A 409 -1.60 -7.43 -20.79
C ALA A 409 -2.99 -7.93 -21.18
N PHE A 410 -3.06 -9.18 -21.60
CA PHE A 410 -4.31 -9.89 -21.82
C PHE A 410 -4.45 -10.98 -20.77
N TYR A 411 -5.63 -11.20 -20.23
CA TYR A 411 -5.87 -12.30 -19.31
C TYR A 411 -7.22 -12.95 -19.52
N ILE A 412 -7.30 -14.21 -19.15
CA ILE A 412 -8.52 -15.00 -19.06
C ILE A 412 -8.48 -15.85 -17.79
N ASP A 413 -9.58 -15.88 -17.07
CA ASP A 413 -9.84 -16.82 -15.99
C ASP A 413 -11.24 -17.41 -16.11
N ASP A 414 -11.42 -18.66 -15.68
CA ASP A 414 -12.73 -19.33 -15.57
C ASP A 414 -12.95 -19.79 -14.14
N ARG A 415 -13.99 -19.29 -13.50
CA ARG A 415 -14.36 -19.70 -12.14
C ARG A 415 -15.44 -20.76 -12.20
N ILE A 416 -15.00 -22.00 -12.07
CA ILE A 416 -15.82 -23.19 -12.17
C ILE A 416 -16.34 -23.60 -10.79
N ALA A 417 -17.65 -23.65 -10.62
CA ALA A 417 -18.31 -24.20 -9.44
C ALA A 417 -18.91 -25.58 -9.76
N PHE A 418 -18.51 -26.58 -8.99
CA PHE A 418 -18.98 -27.98 -9.14
C PHE A 418 -19.18 -28.59 -7.75
N GLY A 419 -20.43 -28.75 -7.34
CA GLY A 419 -20.74 -29.18 -5.97
C GLY A 419 -19.99 -28.29 -4.93
N ASN A 420 -19.18 -28.92 -4.09
CA ASN A 420 -18.35 -28.21 -3.10
C ASN A 420 -17.02 -27.67 -3.67
N TRP A 421 -16.68 -27.97 -4.91
CA TRP A 421 -15.44 -27.54 -5.54
C TRP A 421 -15.58 -26.17 -6.19
N ARG A 422 -14.52 -25.37 -6.07
CA ARG A 422 -14.32 -24.11 -6.79
C ARG A 422 -12.95 -24.19 -7.42
N VAL A 423 -12.89 -24.20 -8.75
CA VAL A 423 -11.65 -24.32 -9.51
C VAL A 423 -11.51 -23.11 -10.41
N THR A 424 -10.37 -22.45 -10.38
CA THR A 424 -10.13 -21.25 -11.20
C THR A 424 -8.81 -21.40 -11.94
N PRO A 425 -8.79 -22.01 -13.14
CA PRO A 425 -7.69 -21.88 -14.06
C PRO A 425 -7.65 -20.45 -14.63
N GLY A 426 -6.46 -19.95 -14.87
CA GLY A 426 -6.29 -18.67 -15.49
C GLY A 426 -4.91 -18.52 -16.14
N VAL A 427 -4.80 -17.61 -17.07
CA VAL A 427 -3.52 -17.24 -17.69
C VAL A 427 -3.52 -15.75 -18.02
N ARG A 428 -2.36 -15.13 -17.80
CA ARG A 428 -2.07 -13.76 -18.19
C ARG A 428 -0.89 -13.74 -19.17
N PHE A 429 -1.03 -12.96 -20.21
CA PHE A 429 0.02 -12.69 -21.20
C PHE A 429 0.46 -11.25 -21.06
N GLU A 430 1.74 -11.00 -20.86
CA GLU A 430 2.33 -9.67 -20.77
C GLU A 430 3.27 -9.45 -21.95
N HIS A 431 3.13 -8.28 -22.58
CA HIS A 431 4.06 -7.76 -23.58
C HIS A 431 4.47 -6.35 -23.17
N ILE A 432 5.75 -6.14 -22.91
CA ILE A 432 6.27 -4.90 -22.34
C ILE A 432 7.48 -4.44 -23.13
N ASP A 433 7.39 -3.24 -23.70
CA ASP A 433 8.50 -2.52 -24.30
C ASP A 433 8.92 -1.38 -23.37
N SER A 434 10.15 -1.41 -22.88
CA SER A 434 10.71 -0.38 -22.00
C SER A 434 12.01 0.18 -22.58
N ALA A 435 12.15 1.50 -22.51
CA ALA A 435 13.34 2.22 -22.94
C ALA A 435 13.74 3.31 -21.94
N ARG A 436 15.03 3.53 -21.81
CA ARG A 436 15.65 4.59 -21.04
C ARG A 436 16.72 5.27 -21.87
N TYR A 437 16.55 6.54 -22.18
CA TYR A 437 17.48 7.34 -22.97
C TYR A 437 18.33 8.22 -22.06
N ASP A 438 19.65 8.06 -22.10
CA ASP A 438 20.61 8.96 -21.47
C ASP A 438 20.86 10.15 -22.41
N VAL A 439 20.34 11.30 -22.05
CA VAL A 439 20.44 12.52 -22.85
C VAL A 439 21.90 12.99 -22.98
N SER A 440 22.71 12.83 -21.93
CA SER A 440 24.11 13.25 -21.92
C SER A 440 25.01 12.37 -22.75
N ALA A 441 24.83 11.05 -22.62
CA ALA A 441 25.59 10.05 -23.38
C ALA A 441 24.99 9.78 -24.77
N ARG A 442 23.80 10.31 -25.08
CA ARG A 442 23.02 10.04 -26.30
C ARG A 442 22.86 8.54 -26.57
N ARG A 443 22.55 7.80 -25.53
CA ARG A 443 22.46 6.34 -25.58
C ARG A 443 21.12 5.85 -25.05
N THR A 444 20.51 4.93 -25.77
CA THR A 444 19.30 4.22 -25.32
C THR A 444 19.66 2.86 -24.73
N PHE A 445 19.00 2.55 -23.62
CA PHE A 445 18.95 1.21 -23.02
C PHE A 445 17.51 0.74 -23.13
N ASP A 446 17.27 -0.42 -23.70
CA ASP A 446 15.92 -0.95 -23.90
C ASP A 446 15.80 -2.42 -23.51
N THR A 447 14.58 -2.87 -23.33
CA THR A 447 14.25 -4.29 -23.09
C THR A 447 12.83 -4.58 -23.57
N LYS A 448 12.64 -5.82 -24.03
CA LYS A 448 11.34 -6.38 -24.37
C LYS A 448 11.08 -7.60 -23.53
N ASN A 449 9.89 -7.71 -22.99
CA ASN A 449 9.48 -8.81 -22.14
C ASN A 449 8.15 -9.39 -22.60
N ASP A 450 8.17 -10.66 -23.05
CA ASP A 450 6.99 -11.45 -23.36
C ASP A 450 6.87 -12.58 -22.34
N LYS A 451 5.76 -12.65 -21.60
CA LYS A 451 5.56 -13.66 -20.56
C LYS A 451 4.15 -14.21 -20.56
N SER A 452 4.07 -15.54 -20.43
CA SER A 452 2.82 -16.26 -20.15
C SER A 452 2.85 -16.70 -18.68
N LEU A 453 1.84 -16.31 -17.91
CA LEU A 453 1.77 -16.45 -16.47
C LEU A 453 0.53 -17.29 -16.10
N PRO A 454 0.63 -18.64 -16.12
CA PRO A 454 -0.47 -19.51 -15.76
C PRO A 454 -0.70 -19.53 -14.25
N THR A 455 -1.97 -19.69 -13.87
CA THR A 455 -2.40 -19.91 -12.49
C THR A 455 -3.47 -21.00 -12.42
N LEU A 456 -3.54 -21.67 -11.29
CA LEU A 456 -4.61 -22.60 -10.95
C LEU A 456 -4.92 -22.46 -9.47
N SER A 457 -6.15 -22.11 -9.15
CA SER A 457 -6.64 -22.04 -7.77
C SER A 457 -7.78 -23.04 -7.57
N ILE A 458 -7.75 -23.75 -6.45
CA ILE A 458 -8.75 -24.78 -6.10
C ILE A 458 -9.20 -24.53 -4.68
N ALA A 459 -10.50 -24.44 -4.44
CA ALA A 459 -11.08 -24.48 -3.10
C ALA A 459 -12.11 -25.59 -3.00
N TYR A 460 -12.16 -26.23 -1.83
CA TYR A 460 -13.14 -27.23 -1.46
C TYR A 460 -13.90 -26.77 -0.22
N LEU A 461 -15.20 -26.56 -0.36
CA LEU A 461 -16.10 -26.18 0.72
C LEU A 461 -16.44 -27.42 1.54
N LEU A 462 -15.57 -27.78 2.50
CA LEU A 462 -15.69 -29.00 3.30
C LEU A 462 -17.01 -29.01 4.10
N THR A 463 -17.35 -27.85 4.68
CA THR A 463 -18.64 -27.59 5.32
C THR A 463 -19.07 -26.14 5.00
N LYS A 464 -20.23 -25.71 5.51
CA LYS A 464 -20.63 -24.29 5.42
C LYS A 464 -19.63 -23.31 6.04
N ASP A 465 -18.77 -23.77 6.95
CA ASP A 465 -17.85 -22.94 7.73
C ASP A 465 -16.37 -23.17 7.36
N TRP A 466 -16.03 -24.35 6.82
CA TRP A 466 -14.66 -24.72 6.47
C TRP A 466 -14.41 -24.71 4.97
N THR A 467 -13.34 -24.04 4.57
CA THR A 467 -12.81 -24.04 3.20
C THR A 467 -11.38 -24.54 3.22
N LEU A 468 -11.09 -25.59 2.47
CA LEU A 468 -9.73 -26.01 2.14
C LEU A 468 -9.35 -25.39 0.80
N PHE A 469 -8.09 -24.98 0.65
CA PHE A 469 -7.65 -24.40 -0.63
C PHE A 469 -6.21 -24.80 -0.98
N ALA A 470 -5.94 -24.79 -2.27
CA ALA A 470 -4.61 -24.88 -2.84
C ALA A 470 -4.51 -23.96 -4.05
N ASN A 471 -3.36 -23.35 -4.24
CA ASN A 471 -3.12 -22.60 -5.46
C ASN A 471 -1.67 -22.77 -5.96
N TYR A 472 -1.53 -22.64 -7.27
CA TYR A 472 -0.27 -22.57 -7.98
C TYR A 472 -0.33 -21.39 -8.94
N GLY A 473 0.70 -20.54 -8.93
CA GLY A 473 0.76 -19.38 -9.82
C GLY A 473 2.18 -19.07 -10.26
N THR A 474 2.29 -18.57 -11.48
CA THR A 474 3.51 -17.97 -12.01
C THR A 474 3.31 -16.46 -12.06
N SER A 475 4.31 -15.72 -11.58
CA SER A 475 4.33 -14.26 -11.59
C SER A 475 5.72 -13.77 -12.02
N PHE A 476 5.84 -12.49 -12.38
CA PHE A 476 7.12 -11.95 -12.80
C PHE A 476 7.27 -10.48 -12.44
N GLY A 477 8.56 -10.02 -12.38
CA GLY A 477 8.93 -8.63 -12.32
C GLY A 477 9.76 -8.26 -13.56
N PRO A 478 9.31 -7.32 -14.39
CA PRO A 478 10.11 -6.85 -15.53
C PRO A 478 11.36 -6.13 -15.06
N VAL A 479 12.37 -6.03 -15.94
CA VAL A 479 13.52 -5.15 -15.71
C VAL A 479 13.03 -3.70 -15.70
N GLN A 480 13.30 -2.98 -14.63
CA GLN A 480 12.83 -1.62 -14.40
C GLN A 480 13.72 -0.59 -15.11
N ASN A 481 13.19 0.60 -15.40
CA ASN A 481 13.93 1.67 -16.07
C ASN A 481 15.25 2.01 -15.36
N LEU A 482 15.24 2.13 -14.03
CA LEU A 482 16.44 2.41 -13.25
C LEU A 482 17.51 1.28 -13.37
N GLN A 483 17.09 0.06 -13.62
CA GLN A 483 17.97 -1.11 -13.73
C GLN A 483 18.60 -1.21 -15.11
N LEU A 484 17.98 -0.66 -16.16
CA LEU A 484 18.45 -0.75 -17.55
C LEU A 484 19.87 -0.22 -17.73
N ASN A 485 20.28 0.82 -17.00
CA ASN A 485 21.63 1.36 -17.05
C ASN A 485 22.72 0.36 -16.61
N SER A 486 22.35 -0.68 -15.87
CA SER A 486 23.26 -1.70 -15.37
C SER A 486 23.50 -2.81 -16.39
N GLN A 487 22.76 -2.81 -17.51
CA GLN A 487 22.92 -3.78 -18.57
C GLN A 487 24.21 -3.54 -19.35
N THR A 488 25.00 -4.58 -19.46
CA THR A 488 26.20 -4.63 -20.29
C THR A 488 26.24 -5.97 -21.04
N PRO A 489 27.07 -6.15 -22.08
CA PRO A 489 27.24 -7.46 -22.73
C PRO A 489 27.64 -8.58 -21.75
N THR A 490 28.31 -8.22 -20.64
CA THR A 490 28.77 -9.17 -19.62
C THR A 490 27.78 -9.27 -18.41
N ASN A 491 26.81 -8.38 -18.31
CA ASN A 491 25.75 -8.38 -17.28
C ASN A 491 24.40 -8.10 -17.93
N PRO A 492 23.85 -9.01 -18.76
CA PRO A 492 22.51 -8.87 -19.30
C PRO A 492 21.49 -9.15 -18.19
N LEU A 493 20.66 -8.15 -17.84
CA LEU A 493 19.60 -8.35 -16.86
C LEU A 493 18.45 -9.15 -17.46
N LYS A 494 18.00 -10.16 -16.72
CA LYS A 494 16.84 -10.98 -17.04
C LYS A 494 15.68 -10.62 -16.11
N PRO A 495 14.42 -10.64 -16.59
CA PRO A 495 13.28 -10.41 -15.73
C PRO A 495 13.19 -11.46 -14.62
N GLU A 496 12.70 -11.04 -13.49
CA GLU A 496 12.44 -11.90 -12.33
C GLU A 496 11.24 -12.80 -12.60
N ILE A 497 11.32 -14.09 -12.24
CA ILE A 497 10.22 -15.04 -12.37
C ILE A 497 10.03 -15.76 -11.05
N ALA A 498 8.80 -15.86 -10.59
CA ALA A 498 8.46 -16.60 -9.39
C ALA A 498 7.36 -17.62 -9.65
N LYS A 499 7.50 -18.78 -9.00
CA LYS A 499 6.50 -19.85 -8.96
C LYS A 499 6.10 -20.04 -7.52
N THR A 500 4.83 -19.80 -7.22
CA THR A 500 4.27 -19.90 -5.88
C THR A 500 3.32 -21.08 -5.79
N THR A 501 3.49 -21.89 -4.77
CA THR A 501 2.54 -22.95 -4.40
C THR A 501 2.09 -22.68 -2.98
N GLU A 502 0.80 -22.77 -2.72
CA GLU A 502 0.27 -22.67 -1.36
C GLU A 502 -0.87 -23.67 -1.14
N VAL A 503 -1.01 -24.10 0.11
CA VAL A 503 -2.13 -24.90 0.60
C VAL A 503 -2.58 -24.35 1.93
N GLY A 504 -3.88 -24.39 2.20
CA GLY A 504 -4.39 -23.85 3.45
C GLY A 504 -5.80 -24.30 3.78
N ALA A 505 -6.21 -23.93 4.98
CA ALA A 505 -7.55 -24.15 5.50
C ALA A 505 -8.06 -22.85 6.15
N ARG A 506 -9.32 -22.58 5.95
CA ARG A 506 -10.00 -21.41 6.53
C ARG A 506 -11.30 -21.85 7.20
N LEU A 507 -11.48 -21.39 8.43
CA LEU A 507 -12.70 -21.49 9.21
C LEU A 507 -13.33 -20.10 9.30
N LYS A 508 -14.61 -19.97 8.99
CA LYS A 508 -15.39 -18.76 9.27
C LYS A 508 -16.79 -19.16 9.72
N SER A 509 -17.04 -19.09 11.01
CA SER A 509 -18.28 -19.41 11.68
C SER A 509 -18.71 -18.27 12.60
N ALA A 510 -19.88 -18.36 13.24
CA ALA A 510 -20.32 -17.35 14.20
C ALA A 510 -19.29 -17.19 15.33
N GLY A 511 -18.75 -15.98 15.47
CA GLY A 511 -17.80 -15.64 16.53
C GLY A 511 -16.36 -16.11 16.32
N ILE A 512 -16.04 -16.94 15.30
CA ILE A 512 -14.66 -17.41 15.07
C ILE A 512 -14.26 -17.25 13.60
N GLY A 513 -13.10 -16.67 13.37
CA GLY A 513 -12.36 -16.68 12.12
C GLY A 513 -10.97 -17.32 12.34
N ALA A 514 -10.56 -18.24 11.47
CA ALA A 514 -9.20 -18.77 11.50
C ALA A 514 -8.72 -19.13 10.09
N GLU A 515 -7.44 -18.91 9.85
CA GLU A 515 -6.76 -19.30 8.60
C GLU A 515 -5.37 -19.85 8.92
N LEU A 516 -5.01 -20.93 8.24
CA LEU A 516 -3.67 -21.49 8.23
C LEU A 516 -3.26 -21.73 6.78
N THR A 517 -2.12 -21.18 6.39
CA THR A 517 -1.58 -21.31 5.04
C THR A 517 -0.11 -21.72 5.11
N ALA A 518 0.28 -22.75 4.39
CA ALA A 518 1.66 -23.09 4.11
C ALA A 518 1.97 -22.69 2.67
N PHE A 519 3.15 -22.11 2.43
CA PHE A 519 3.56 -21.65 1.11
C PHE A 519 5.01 -22.02 0.80
N ASN A 520 5.28 -22.20 -0.51
CA ASN A 520 6.62 -22.26 -1.08
C ASN A 520 6.65 -21.37 -2.32
N LEU A 521 7.66 -20.52 -2.41
CA LEU A 521 7.90 -19.62 -3.52
C LEU A 521 9.33 -19.81 -4.00
N ARG A 522 9.49 -20.18 -5.27
CA ARG A 522 10.79 -20.27 -5.95
C ARG A 522 10.92 -19.09 -6.89
N PHE A 523 12.01 -18.36 -6.73
CA PHE A 523 12.24 -17.09 -7.39
C PHE A 523 13.53 -17.17 -8.20
N ASP A 524 13.41 -17.06 -9.51
CA ASP A 524 14.53 -17.12 -10.45
C ASP A 524 14.91 -15.70 -10.91
N ASN A 525 16.21 -15.50 -11.17
CA ASN A 525 16.76 -14.24 -11.68
C ASN A 525 16.46 -13.01 -10.82
N GLN A 526 16.38 -13.16 -9.52
CA GLN A 526 16.12 -12.03 -8.64
C GLN A 526 17.12 -10.89 -8.89
N ILE A 527 16.62 -9.67 -9.11
CA ILE A 527 17.44 -8.48 -9.35
C ILE A 527 17.64 -7.74 -8.04
N LEU A 528 18.87 -7.56 -7.62
CA LEU A 528 19.22 -6.74 -6.46
C LEU A 528 20.25 -5.68 -6.80
N GLN A 529 20.21 -4.59 -6.02
CA GLN A 529 21.24 -3.56 -6.08
C GLN A 529 22.57 -4.09 -5.52
N VAL A 530 23.66 -3.78 -6.20
CA VAL A 530 25.01 -4.07 -5.70
C VAL A 530 25.34 -3.07 -4.58
N PRO A 531 25.58 -3.53 -3.34
CA PRO A 531 25.85 -2.63 -2.22
C PRO A 531 27.12 -1.80 -2.45
N GLY A 532 27.05 -0.51 -2.04
CA GLY A 532 28.22 0.38 -2.03
C GLY A 532 28.68 0.90 -3.41
N VAL A 533 27.95 0.59 -4.47
CA VAL A 533 28.27 1.09 -5.83
C VAL A 533 27.43 2.33 -6.13
N ILE A 534 28.08 3.42 -6.53
CA ILE A 534 27.46 4.68 -6.93
C ILE A 534 27.97 5.07 -8.33
N PRO A 535 27.08 5.31 -9.31
CA PRO A 535 25.63 5.21 -9.26
C PRO A 535 25.15 3.76 -9.01
N ALA A 536 23.91 3.65 -8.53
CA ALA A 536 23.29 2.35 -8.19
C ALA A 536 23.37 1.39 -9.38
N THR A 537 23.98 0.23 -9.17
CA THR A 537 24.12 -0.83 -10.15
C THR A 537 23.34 -2.07 -9.71
N PHE A 538 22.75 -2.78 -10.66
CA PHE A 538 21.90 -3.93 -10.41
C PHE A 538 22.43 -5.19 -11.10
N GLN A 539 22.18 -6.34 -10.50
CA GLN A 539 22.52 -7.64 -11.06
C GLN A 539 21.50 -8.69 -10.68
N ASN A 540 21.36 -9.72 -11.51
CA ASN A 540 20.65 -10.92 -11.13
C ASN A 540 21.50 -11.71 -10.15
N ILE A 541 20.98 -11.96 -8.93
CA ILE A 541 21.68 -12.75 -7.90
C ILE A 541 21.44 -14.26 -8.03
N GLY A 542 20.63 -14.66 -9.00
CA GLY A 542 20.22 -16.06 -9.22
C GLY A 542 18.92 -16.42 -8.53
N ALA A 543 18.83 -17.65 -8.01
CA ALA A 543 17.61 -18.17 -7.41
C ALA A 543 17.55 -17.89 -5.90
N THR A 544 16.33 -17.64 -5.41
CA THR A 544 16.00 -17.67 -3.98
C THR A 544 14.80 -18.59 -3.73
N GLU A 545 14.66 -19.09 -2.53
CA GLU A 545 13.51 -19.90 -2.12
C GLU A 545 12.96 -19.36 -0.81
N HIS A 546 11.64 -19.16 -0.80
CA HIS A 546 10.90 -18.64 0.32
C HIS A 546 9.84 -19.66 0.71
N ASP A 547 9.92 -20.20 1.90
CA ASP A 547 8.95 -21.12 2.45
C ASP A 547 8.47 -20.67 3.84
N GLY A 548 7.25 -21.02 4.20
CA GLY A 548 6.74 -20.60 5.48
C GLY A 548 5.32 -21.01 5.78
N ILE A 549 4.87 -20.53 6.94
CA ILE A 549 3.54 -20.73 7.47
C ILE A 549 2.97 -19.40 7.93
N GLU A 550 1.73 -19.14 7.56
CA GLU A 550 0.92 -18.01 7.99
C GLU A 550 -0.28 -18.52 8.76
N ALA A 551 -0.51 -18.02 9.95
CA ALA A 551 -1.67 -18.36 10.79
C ALA A 551 -2.35 -17.10 11.29
N ALA A 552 -3.66 -17.09 11.28
CA ALA A 552 -4.49 -16.04 11.89
C ALA A 552 -5.67 -16.65 12.60
N ILE A 553 -6.07 -16.07 13.70
CA ILE A 553 -7.27 -16.41 14.43
C ILE A 553 -7.88 -15.15 15.02
N ASP A 554 -9.20 -15.04 14.96
CA ASP A 554 -10.00 -14.09 15.71
C ASP A 554 -11.15 -14.81 16.37
N TYR A 555 -11.49 -14.42 17.60
CA TYR A 555 -12.59 -14.98 18.35
C TYR A 555 -13.37 -13.90 19.10
N SER A 556 -14.64 -13.79 18.77
CA SER A 556 -15.59 -12.93 19.47
C SER A 556 -16.43 -13.75 20.44
N PHE A 557 -16.34 -13.44 21.73
CA PHE A 557 -17.08 -14.13 22.77
C PHE A 557 -18.60 -13.89 22.63
N ASP A 558 -19.35 -14.87 23.10
CA ASP A 558 -20.79 -14.93 22.94
C ASP A 558 -21.51 -13.66 23.48
N ARG A 559 -22.56 -13.25 22.78
CA ARG A 559 -23.30 -12.02 23.10
C ARG A 559 -23.99 -12.05 24.48
N ASP A 560 -24.27 -13.22 25.01
CA ASP A 560 -25.00 -13.43 26.25
C ASP A 560 -24.12 -13.92 27.41
N GLY A 561 -22.82 -14.13 27.18
CA GLY A 561 -21.88 -14.65 28.17
C GLY A 561 -21.22 -13.56 29.03
N PRO A 562 -20.47 -13.95 30.09
CA PRO A 562 -19.78 -13.03 30.99
C PRO A 562 -18.67 -12.22 30.33
N LEU A 563 -18.15 -12.68 29.17
CA LEU A 563 -17.16 -11.99 28.35
C LEU A 563 -17.78 -11.30 27.12
N ARG A 564 -19.06 -10.99 27.18
CA ARG A 564 -19.77 -10.27 26.13
C ARG A 564 -19.00 -9.01 25.70
N GLY A 565 -18.79 -8.85 24.39
CA GLY A 565 -18.09 -7.71 23.83
C GLY A 565 -16.57 -7.85 23.79
N LEU A 566 -16.01 -8.98 24.30
CA LEU A 566 -14.59 -9.29 24.15
C LEU A 566 -14.35 -9.97 22.80
N ASN A 567 -13.38 -9.45 22.05
CA ASN A 567 -12.78 -10.11 20.87
C ASN A 567 -11.29 -10.26 21.13
N VAL A 568 -10.75 -11.44 20.87
CA VAL A 568 -9.31 -11.72 20.93
C VAL A 568 -8.83 -12.14 19.54
N TYR A 569 -7.66 -11.67 19.16
CA TYR A 569 -7.09 -11.98 17.85
C TYR A 569 -5.59 -12.22 17.94
N ALA A 570 -5.10 -13.08 17.07
CA ALA A 570 -3.68 -13.34 16.90
C ALA A 570 -3.36 -13.65 15.45
N ASN A 571 -2.21 -13.22 14.99
CA ASN A 571 -1.59 -13.73 13.78
C ASN A 571 -0.12 -14.08 14.03
N TYR A 572 0.38 -15.02 13.26
CA TYR A 572 1.78 -15.42 13.29
C TYR A 572 2.24 -15.78 11.89
N THR A 573 3.45 -15.36 11.56
CA THR A 573 4.12 -15.72 10.32
C THR A 573 5.52 -16.22 10.62
N TYR A 574 5.82 -17.41 10.11
CA TYR A 574 7.17 -17.90 9.95
C TYR A 574 7.53 -17.87 8.46
N THR A 575 8.62 -17.23 8.11
CA THR A 575 9.16 -17.20 6.75
C THR A 575 10.64 -17.55 6.79
N ARG A 576 11.07 -18.44 5.91
CA ARG A 576 12.46 -18.72 5.64
C ARG A 576 12.72 -18.40 4.17
N ALA A 577 13.52 -17.36 3.92
CA ALA A 577 13.88 -16.90 2.59
C ALA A 577 15.39 -17.01 2.41
N ILE A 578 15.86 -17.90 1.55
CA ILE A 578 17.29 -18.20 1.36
C ILE A 578 17.74 -18.06 -0.09
N GLN A 579 18.97 -17.60 -0.24
CA GLN A 579 19.69 -17.54 -1.49
C GLN A 579 20.09 -18.97 -1.88
N LYS A 580 19.81 -19.40 -3.12
CA LYS A 580 20.02 -20.78 -3.59
C LYS A 580 21.24 -20.90 -4.53
N SER A 581 21.85 -19.79 -4.91
CA SER A 581 22.96 -19.77 -5.86
C SER A 581 23.97 -18.67 -5.55
N GLY A 582 25.14 -18.72 -6.17
CA GLY A 582 26.21 -17.76 -5.98
C GLY A 582 27.02 -17.99 -4.68
N ALA A 583 27.90 -17.05 -4.38
CA ALA A 583 28.79 -17.11 -3.20
C ALA A 583 28.05 -17.03 -1.87
N THR A 584 26.81 -16.58 -1.86
CA THR A 584 25.97 -16.40 -0.68
C THR A 584 24.88 -17.48 -0.55
N ALA A 585 25.01 -18.58 -1.31
CA ALA A 585 24.06 -19.70 -1.25
C ALA A 585 23.95 -20.26 0.19
N GLY A 586 22.71 -20.48 0.62
CA GLY A 586 22.39 -20.92 2.00
C GLY A 586 22.18 -19.79 3.00
N LEU A 587 22.54 -18.54 2.67
CA LEU A 587 22.32 -17.37 3.53
C LEU A 587 20.92 -16.79 3.35
N ASP A 588 20.44 -16.08 4.37
CA ASP A 588 19.14 -15.38 4.30
C ASP A 588 19.14 -14.27 3.27
N VAL A 589 18.00 -14.06 2.63
CA VAL A 589 17.71 -12.83 1.89
C VAL A 589 17.64 -11.67 2.90
N PRO A 590 18.22 -10.49 2.63
CA PRO A 590 18.21 -9.38 3.58
C PRO A 590 16.83 -8.72 3.72
N PHE A 591 16.65 -7.97 4.82
CA PHE A 591 15.49 -7.13 5.14
C PHE A 591 14.17 -7.88 5.31
N TYR A 592 14.19 -9.10 5.84
CA TYR A 592 13.00 -9.75 6.35
C TYR A 592 13.27 -10.37 7.74
N ALA A 593 12.24 -10.38 8.56
CA ALA A 593 12.25 -11.09 9.83
C ALA A 593 11.65 -12.49 9.65
N ARG A 594 12.32 -13.52 10.16
CA ARG A 594 11.83 -14.90 10.06
C ARG A 594 10.52 -15.11 10.80
N ASN A 595 10.34 -14.43 11.93
CA ASN A 595 9.15 -14.54 12.76
C ASN A 595 8.54 -13.16 12.97
N THR A 596 7.25 -13.05 12.68
CA THR A 596 6.43 -11.89 13.04
C THR A 596 5.14 -12.37 13.67
N ASP A 597 4.67 -11.65 14.69
CA ASP A 597 3.38 -11.92 15.31
C ASP A 597 2.69 -10.63 15.74
N THR A 598 1.37 -10.65 15.71
CA THR A 598 0.50 -9.67 16.36
C THR A 598 -0.53 -10.40 17.19
N ILE A 599 -0.66 -10.00 18.45
CA ILE A 599 -1.69 -10.50 19.37
C ILE A 599 -2.44 -9.31 19.95
N GLY A 600 -3.72 -9.46 20.21
CA GLY A 600 -4.49 -8.39 20.82
C GLY A 600 -5.85 -8.82 21.33
N ALA A 601 -6.44 -7.89 22.08
CA ALA A 601 -7.79 -8.02 22.61
C ALA A 601 -8.52 -6.69 22.47
N ARG A 602 -9.74 -6.74 21.99
CA ARG A 602 -10.68 -5.62 21.96
C ARG A 602 -11.85 -5.92 22.90
N TYR A 603 -12.20 -4.99 23.74
CA TYR A 603 -13.35 -5.12 24.64
C TYR A 603 -14.30 -3.94 24.47
N THR A 604 -15.52 -4.23 24.05
CA THR A 604 -16.58 -3.22 23.87
C THR A 604 -17.62 -3.38 24.96
N LEU A 605 -17.77 -2.33 25.77
CA LEU A 605 -18.71 -2.26 26.89
C LEU A 605 -19.55 -0.99 26.78
N SER A 606 -20.81 -1.12 26.38
CA SER A 606 -21.70 0.02 26.16
C SER A 606 -21.09 1.03 25.17
N GLN A 607 -20.80 2.27 25.62
CA GLN A 607 -20.18 3.32 24.83
C GLN A 607 -18.65 3.24 24.77
N TRP A 608 -18.02 2.39 25.59
CA TRP A 608 -16.58 2.26 25.67
C TRP A 608 -16.07 1.11 24.79
N SER A 609 -14.96 1.36 24.13
CA SER A 609 -14.18 0.33 23.45
C SER A 609 -12.72 0.44 23.87
N PHE A 610 -12.14 -0.67 24.29
CA PHE A 610 -10.73 -0.77 24.69
C PHE A 610 -10.00 -1.71 23.73
N ASN A 611 -8.79 -1.35 23.34
CA ASN A 611 -7.93 -2.24 22.55
C ASN A 611 -6.54 -2.28 23.17
N LEU A 612 -6.02 -3.48 23.34
CA LEU A 612 -4.63 -3.76 23.70
C LEU A 612 -4.05 -4.66 22.63
N SER A 613 -2.91 -4.29 22.06
CA SER A 613 -2.24 -5.08 21.03
C SER A 613 -0.73 -5.11 21.23
N SER A 614 -0.11 -6.18 20.76
CA SER A 614 1.33 -6.33 20.73
C SER A 614 1.76 -6.82 19.36
N THR A 615 2.75 -6.18 18.78
CA THR A 615 3.38 -6.57 17.50
C THR A 615 4.84 -6.91 17.72
N HIS A 616 5.27 -8.05 17.22
CA HIS A 616 6.64 -8.53 17.30
C HIS A 616 7.25 -8.77 15.93
N GLN A 617 8.53 -8.49 15.83
CA GLN A 617 9.38 -8.80 14.68
C GLN A 617 10.71 -9.33 15.18
N SER A 618 11.15 -10.49 14.67
CA SER A 618 12.48 -11.04 15.01
C SER A 618 13.61 -10.25 14.35
N SER A 619 14.84 -10.52 14.72
CA SER A 619 15.99 -9.89 14.06
C SER A 619 16.09 -10.26 12.59
N GLN A 620 16.73 -9.39 11.79
CA GLN A 620 16.93 -9.55 10.36
C GLN A 620 18.34 -9.13 9.94
N PHE A 621 18.84 -9.67 8.82
CA PHE A 621 20.07 -9.20 8.20
C PHE A 621 19.77 -8.04 7.24
N SER A 622 20.75 -7.15 7.06
CA SER A 622 20.61 -6.00 6.17
C SER A 622 21.47 -6.08 4.90
N ASP A 623 22.17 -7.20 4.71
CA ASP A 623 23.04 -7.44 3.56
C ASP A 623 23.06 -8.92 3.16
N LEU A 624 23.46 -9.20 1.90
CA LEU A 624 23.47 -10.54 1.31
C LEU A 624 24.45 -11.50 1.99
N ALA A 625 25.52 -10.98 2.59
CA ALA A 625 26.54 -11.78 3.28
C ALA A 625 26.11 -12.18 4.69
N ASN A 626 24.95 -11.71 5.16
CA ASN A 626 24.43 -11.92 6.51
C ASN A 626 25.42 -11.50 7.60
N THR A 627 26.02 -10.34 7.43
CA THR A 627 26.96 -9.77 8.39
C THR A 627 26.31 -9.71 9.78
N VAL A 628 26.95 -10.33 10.77
CA VAL A 628 26.42 -10.38 12.14
C VAL A 628 26.83 -9.12 12.92
N VAL A 629 28.11 -8.78 12.85
CA VAL A 629 28.67 -7.64 13.58
C VAL A 629 28.49 -6.36 12.74
N GLU A 630 27.81 -5.39 13.33
CA GLU A 630 27.57 -4.10 12.67
C GLU A 630 28.87 -3.27 12.67
N PRO A 631 29.31 -2.73 11.53
CA PRO A 631 30.44 -1.80 11.45
C PRO A 631 30.08 -0.44 12.07
N GLY A 632 31.09 0.32 12.47
CA GLY A 632 30.91 1.62 13.14
C GLY A 632 30.06 2.64 12.34
N ASN A 633 30.07 2.56 11.00
CA ASN A 633 29.24 3.39 10.13
C ASN A 633 27.77 2.90 10.01
N ALA A 634 27.44 1.76 10.61
CA ALA A 634 26.10 1.16 10.64
C ALA A 634 25.46 0.88 9.24
N THR A 635 26.28 0.62 8.21
CA THR A 635 25.78 0.39 6.84
C THR A 635 25.32 -1.04 6.59
N THR A 636 25.86 -2.00 7.33
CA THR A 636 25.53 -3.43 7.25
C THR A 636 25.36 -4.01 8.66
N GLY A 637 25.06 -5.31 8.73
CA GLY A 637 24.96 -6.01 10.01
C GLY A 637 23.55 -6.37 10.42
N ARG A 638 23.45 -7.15 11.48
CA ARG A 638 22.18 -7.66 11.98
C ARG A 638 21.37 -6.55 12.67
N VAL A 639 20.14 -6.35 12.24
CA VAL A 639 19.15 -5.44 12.88
C VAL A 639 18.43 -6.24 13.98
N PRO A 640 18.42 -5.79 15.24
CA PRO A 640 17.75 -6.47 16.33
C PRO A 640 16.23 -6.55 16.15
N GLY A 641 15.63 -7.62 16.66
CA GLY A 641 14.18 -7.73 16.77
C GLY A 641 13.60 -6.86 17.88
N PHE A 642 12.30 -6.65 17.81
CA PHE A 642 11.57 -5.85 18.81
C PHE A 642 10.15 -6.35 19.00
N ARG A 643 9.55 -5.95 20.14
CA ARG A 643 8.11 -6.08 20.44
C ARG A 643 7.59 -4.74 20.91
N LEU A 644 6.48 -4.30 20.35
CA LEU A 644 5.78 -3.07 20.68
C LEU A 644 4.42 -3.40 21.30
N TRP A 645 4.00 -2.62 22.27
CA TRP A 645 2.68 -2.70 22.88
C TRP A 645 1.92 -1.40 22.65
N ASN A 646 0.66 -1.50 22.24
CA ASN A 646 -0.22 -0.36 22.01
C ASN A 646 -1.50 -0.54 22.82
N VAL A 647 -2.03 0.56 23.38
CA VAL A 647 -3.29 0.58 24.10
C VAL A 647 -4.13 1.77 23.64
N GLN A 648 -5.43 1.55 23.52
CA GLN A 648 -6.39 2.57 23.13
C GLN A 648 -7.69 2.41 23.92
N ALA A 649 -8.32 3.55 24.25
CA ALA A 649 -9.69 3.62 24.75
C ALA A 649 -10.48 4.60 23.89
N ALA A 650 -11.65 4.19 23.44
CA ALA A 650 -12.59 5.01 22.68
C ALA A 650 -13.92 5.13 23.41
N TYR A 651 -14.52 6.31 23.35
CA TYR A 651 -15.82 6.61 23.96
C TYR A 651 -16.79 7.20 22.93
N LYS A 652 -17.86 6.49 22.62
CA LYS A 652 -18.96 6.96 21.77
C LYS A 652 -19.92 7.83 22.58
N LEU A 653 -20.13 9.07 22.15
CA LEU A 653 -20.99 10.03 22.84
C LEU A 653 -22.46 9.60 22.73
N PRO A 654 -23.20 9.50 23.86
CA PRO A 654 -24.62 9.09 23.87
C PRO A 654 -25.51 10.06 23.07
N GLY A 655 -26.52 9.50 22.38
CA GLY A 655 -27.57 10.29 21.69
C GLY A 655 -27.09 11.09 20.49
N LYS A 656 -25.89 10.89 20.03
CA LYS A 656 -25.30 11.54 18.84
C LYS A 656 -24.94 10.51 17.78
N LYS A 657 -24.96 10.91 16.52
CA LYS A 657 -24.73 10.07 15.32
C LYS A 657 -23.31 9.45 15.27
N GLY A 658 -22.84 8.82 16.36
CA GLY A 658 -21.55 8.14 16.39
C GLY A 658 -20.35 9.06 16.60
N HIS A 659 -20.53 10.24 17.24
CA HIS A 659 -19.40 11.04 17.71
C HIS A 659 -18.54 10.25 18.67
N GLU A 660 -17.23 10.36 18.56
CA GLU A 660 -16.29 9.54 19.32
C GLU A 660 -15.08 10.35 19.77
N ILE A 661 -14.60 10.04 20.97
CA ILE A 661 -13.32 10.52 21.48
C ILE A 661 -12.44 9.30 21.72
N VAL A 662 -11.21 9.34 21.23
CA VAL A 662 -10.24 8.26 21.37
C VAL A 662 -8.99 8.79 22.04
N VAL A 663 -8.45 8.04 22.99
CA VAL A 663 -7.16 8.29 23.61
C VAL A 663 -6.32 7.03 23.56
N GLY A 664 -5.01 7.16 23.32
CA GLY A 664 -4.17 5.97 23.26
C GLY A 664 -2.68 6.25 23.42
N LEU A 665 -1.94 5.16 23.58
CA LEU A 665 -0.48 5.12 23.68
C LEU A 665 0.04 4.05 22.73
N ASN A 666 0.81 4.46 21.75
CA ASN A 666 1.60 3.57 20.92
C ASN A 666 3.00 3.40 21.53
N ASN A 667 3.61 2.22 21.37
CA ASN A 667 4.88 1.85 22.02
C ASN A 667 4.84 2.13 23.54
N LEU A 668 3.84 1.59 24.21
CA LEU A 668 3.55 1.79 25.64
C LEU A 668 4.77 1.65 26.56
N THR A 669 5.66 0.71 26.25
CA THR A 669 6.86 0.41 27.03
C THR A 669 8.06 1.30 26.69
N ASP A 670 7.90 2.26 25.78
CA ASP A 670 8.97 3.12 25.24
C ASP A 670 10.18 2.29 24.73
N LYS A 671 9.88 1.15 24.07
CA LYS A 671 10.90 0.27 23.51
C LYS A 671 11.71 1.01 22.47
N ARG A 672 13.01 1.13 22.68
CA ARG A 672 13.94 1.65 21.67
C ARG A 672 14.26 0.56 20.65
N TYR A 673 14.05 0.85 19.39
CA TYR A 673 14.34 -0.01 18.24
C TYR A 673 14.76 0.83 17.04
N TYR A 674 15.32 0.20 16.02
CA TYR A 674 15.70 0.89 14.79
C TYR A 674 15.53 -0.02 13.58
N THR A 675 15.37 0.60 12.44
CA THR A 675 15.53 0.02 11.11
C THR A 675 16.87 0.47 10.52
N ARG A 676 17.24 -0.01 9.34
CA ARG A 676 18.47 0.41 8.66
C ARG A 676 18.17 1.03 7.31
N ASN A 677 18.61 2.28 7.16
CA ASN A 677 18.64 2.91 5.86
C ASN A 677 19.84 2.41 5.04
N VAL A 678 19.58 2.04 3.79
CA VAL A 678 20.61 1.58 2.82
C VAL A 678 20.77 2.54 1.64
N ASP A 679 20.09 3.67 1.68
CA ASP A 679 20.12 4.70 0.64
C ASP A 679 21.25 5.73 0.85
N GLY A 680 21.20 6.84 0.13
CA GLY A 680 22.20 7.89 0.10
C GLY A 680 22.72 8.40 1.47
N ASN A 681 21.95 8.18 2.54
CA ASN A 681 22.32 8.45 3.93
C ASN A 681 22.18 7.18 4.78
N PRO A 682 23.03 6.16 4.56
CA PRO A 682 22.90 4.88 5.23
C PRO A 682 23.17 4.98 6.74
N GLY A 683 22.60 4.06 7.51
CA GLY A 683 22.78 3.97 8.94
C GLY A 683 21.51 3.58 9.69
N ARG A 684 21.54 3.68 11.02
CA ARG A 684 20.41 3.37 11.89
C ARG A 684 19.35 4.46 11.82
N MET A 685 18.09 4.05 11.63
CA MET A 685 16.91 4.92 11.71
C MET A 685 16.11 4.52 12.94
N VAL A 686 16.07 5.37 13.97
CA VAL A 686 15.33 5.09 15.19
C VAL A 686 13.82 5.04 14.90
N GLY A 687 13.17 3.98 15.39
CA GLY A 687 11.72 3.86 15.34
C GLY A 687 11.01 4.79 16.32
N ALA A 688 9.69 4.94 16.15
CA ALA A 688 8.87 5.83 16.96
C ALA A 688 8.98 5.48 18.45
N PRO A 689 9.27 6.46 19.34
CA PRO A 689 9.22 6.27 20.78
C PRO A 689 7.75 6.14 21.24
N ARG A 690 7.52 6.05 22.55
CA ARG A 690 6.15 6.12 23.06
C ARG A 690 5.46 7.38 22.58
N THR A 691 4.29 7.18 21.99
CA THR A 691 3.49 8.26 21.39
C THR A 691 2.12 8.26 22.06
N ALA A 692 1.78 9.37 22.73
CA ALA A 692 0.44 9.61 23.25
C ALA A 692 -0.39 10.30 22.17
N TYR A 693 -1.67 9.95 22.05
CA TYR A 693 -2.56 10.64 21.15
C TYR A 693 -3.97 10.83 21.72
N VAL A 694 -4.63 11.88 21.25
CA VAL A 694 -6.04 12.13 21.42
C VAL A 694 -6.67 12.40 20.06
N GLN A 695 -7.87 11.82 19.84
CA GLN A 695 -8.61 11.97 18.59
C GLN A 695 -10.07 12.28 18.90
N GLY A 696 -10.64 13.23 18.18
CA GLY A 696 -12.06 13.50 18.15
C GLY A 696 -12.63 13.21 16.77
N ARG A 697 -13.74 12.46 16.69
CA ARG A 697 -14.51 12.22 15.47
C ARG A 697 -15.93 12.74 15.64
N PHE A 698 -16.36 13.55 14.70
CA PHE A 698 -17.69 14.14 14.63
C PHE A 698 -18.40 13.66 13.37
N VAL A 699 -19.57 13.01 13.57
CA VAL A 699 -20.36 12.42 12.47
C VAL A 699 -21.64 13.23 12.30
N PHE A 700 -22.12 13.48 11.10
CA PHE A 700 -23.32 14.29 10.81
C PHE A 700 -24.12 13.77 9.63
#